data_d99ece2614c74b72e43df99ca63b1f28
#
_entry.id   d99ece2614c74b72e43df99ca63b1f28
#
_cell.length_a   1.000
_cell.length_b   1.000
_cell.length_c   1.000
_cell.angle_alpha   90.00
_cell.angle_beta   90.00
_cell.angle_gamma   90.00
#
_symmetry.space_group_name_H-M   'P 1'
#
loop_
_entity.id
_entity.type
_entity.pdbx_description
1 polymer ?
#
loop_
_entity_poly.entity_id
_entity_poly.type
_entity_poly.pdbx_seq_one_letter_code
_entity_poly.pdbx_strand_id
1 'polypeptide(L)'
;MVLRFHSLSEYIYGRAQDPAERRLSDSLLRIPHRPLGLEFIHANIEFLLKVKQDGYPRWFSIVFPAMVDLSKAKGLEIVFPDELKGEVLDVFFHRQQILEMEEFVDKYHYPPLLSYLEALPSTYDIDQEDVVMHLNVSDGSLFQSPSATAYAYMTTGNQKCMGYLVSLVRRCRHGVPSIYPMDEELIKLCMINQIQRLGLSEHFNEEIEDTLSEVYRMYKKQESPTTKDKLAPAKIYKDALAVRLLRMQGYNVTPWTFCWFLLHEDFVAHIEENFQVFTSAMYNVYRATDLMFSGEYELEEARSFSRKLLEKSMSTLGNINDNLFMLPNFQNLIEHELAVPWIARLNHLDHRKWIEFNNVHSLCIGKVSFYRLSCLQNDKLMQLDVENYEFRQSIYRKELEELKRWSKEWGLSEMGFGREKTTYCYFAIAASSSVPHNSPVQMVVAKSAILITVADDLYIYRWDGKGLSGHGKIIFHALDNFMRDIAAKQLHPQGSDITNDLQDIWGETFVSWLTETTWSKSGYIPSIDEYLETSMISIATHTIVLFASCFMSLSLPHKLLKPTQYEPVTKLLMVIARLLNDIQSYQKEQEDGKMNLVLLDLEENPRADIESSITNVREILEEKKKELLEHVLMDGFNDLPKPCKHLHLSCLKVFQMFFNSNNRFDSKTELLQDIMKSIYNPLEYQNRKGVKTVPSIQSRLKKEYMIINSTASTSAVNLHLCPNHCPAVDNHSPYGPAGHTRNIHQTPPESEYTGTCDALATHT
;
A
#
# COMPACT_ATOMS: atom_id res chain seq x y z
N MET A 1 24.03 24.04 2.26
CA MET A 1 23.04 24.48 1.27
C MET A 1 23.32 25.87 0.74
N VAL A 2 23.45 26.90 1.60
CA VAL A 2 23.75 28.28 1.20
C VAL A 2 25.08 28.40 0.46
N LEU A 3 26.15 27.72 0.91
CA LEU A 3 27.47 27.70 0.25
C LEU A 3 27.47 27.02 -1.13
N ARG A 4 26.60 26.01 -1.36
CA ARG A 4 26.41 25.37 -2.68
C ARG A 4 25.73 26.31 -3.67
N PHE A 5 24.79 27.11 -3.19
CA PHE A 5 24.09 28.11 -4.01
C PHE A 5 25.04 29.16 -4.57
N HIS A 6 26.01 29.57 -3.75
CA HIS A 6 26.95 30.63 -4.12
C HIS A 6 27.92 30.19 -5.23
N SER A 7 28.48 28.98 -5.14
CA SER A 7 29.39 28.49 -6.17
C SER A 7 28.68 28.17 -7.51
N LEU A 8 27.46 27.65 -7.46
CA LEU A 8 26.64 27.40 -8.67
C LEU A 8 26.23 28.71 -9.33
N SER A 9 25.78 29.65 -8.53
CA SER A 9 25.42 31.02 -8.98
C SER A 9 26.58 31.75 -9.61
N GLU A 10 27.77 31.82 -8.95
CA GLU A 10 28.95 32.44 -9.47
C GLU A 10 29.42 31.84 -10.81
N TYR A 11 29.25 30.54 -11.00
CA TYR A 11 29.74 29.88 -12.21
C TYR A 11 28.73 29.99 -13.38
N ILE A 12 27.43 29.83 -13.15
CA ILE A 12 26.40 29.97 -14.20
C ILE A 12 26.35 31.43 -14.68
N TYR A 13 26.44 32.39 -13.76
CA TYR A 13 26.35 33.82 -14.08
C TYR A 13 27.68 34.46 -14.42
N GLY A 14 28.81 33.92 -13.96
CA GLY A 14 30.16 34.47 -14.25
C GLY A 14 30.57 34.33 -15.71
N ARG A 15 29.93 33.48 -16.53
CA ARG A 15 30.13 33.33 -17.97
C ARG A 15 29.03 33.97 -18.84
N ALA A 16 28.00 34.57 -18.23
CA ALA A 16 26.97 35.24 -18.99
C ALA A 16 27.60 36.44 -19.78
N GLN A 17 27.41 36.38 -21.09
CA GLN A 17 27.93 37.45 -22.00
C GLN A 17 26.99 38.66 -22.02
N ASP A 18 25.82 38.59 -21.40
CA ASP A 18 24.84 39.67 -21.36
C ASP A 18 25.12 40.65 -20.19
N PRO A 19 25.27 41.95 -20.43
CA PRO A 19 25.46 42.96 -19.39
C PRO A 19 24.29 43.09 -18.41
N ALA A 20 23.06 42.66 -18.77
CA ALA A 20 21.89 42.67 -17.90
C ALA A 20 21.95 41.50 -16.89
N GLU A 21 22.45 40.32 -17.30
CA GLU A 21 22.66 39.17 -16.45
C GLU A 21 23.81 39.40 -15.46
N ARG A 22 24.90 40.13 -15.87
CA ARG A 22 25.96 40.53 -14.97
C ARG A 22 25.49 41.46 -13.86
N ARG A 23 24.59 42.40 -14.15
CA ARG A 23 24.05 43.32 -13.12
C ARG A 23 23.18 42.62 -12.10
N LEU A 24 22.43 41.56 -12.52
CA LEU A 24 21.65 40.71 -11.60
C LEU A 24 22.57 39.89 -10.69
N SER A 25 23.67 39.35 -11.23
CA SER A 25 24.69 38.62 -10.50
C SER A 25 25.38 39.52 -9.45
N ASP A 26 25.79 40.75 -9.83
CA ASP A 26 26.43 41.70 -8.91
C ASP A 26 25.51 42.19 -7.79
N SER A 27 24.20 42.28 -8.04
CA SER A 27 23.22 42.64 -7.02
C SER A 27 22.93 41.52 -6.02
N LEU A 28 22.95 40.25 -6.48
CA LEU A 28 22.81 39.08 -5.63
C LEU A 28 24.08 38.79 -4.78
N LEU A 29 25.26 39.16 -5.29
CA LEU A 29 26.56 39.00 -4.59
C LEU A 29 26.74 40.01 -3.44
N ARG A 30 25.98 41.08 -3.40
CA ARG A 30 26.08 42.14 -2.36
C ARG A 30 25.22 41.90 -1.12
N ILE A 31 24.43 40.83 -1.06
CA ILE A 31 23.66 40.50 0.13
C ILE A 31 24.60 39.87 1.18
N PRO A 32 24.60 40.34 2.43
CA PRO A 32 25.54 39.85 3.48
C PRO A 32 25.03 38.50 4.01
N HIS A 33 25.12 37.44 3.21
CA HIS A 33 24.70 36.08 3.62
C HIS A 33 25.78 35.30 4.39
N ARG A 34 27.03 35.82 4.47
CA ARG A 34 28.15 35.19 5.20
C ARG A 34 27.89 35.02 6.70
N PRO A 35 27.34 36.03 7.44
CA PRO A 35 27.07 35.86 8.86
C PRO A 35 25.91 34.86 9.12
N LEU A 36 24.84 34.94 8.33
CA LEU A 36 23.64 34.08 8.50
C LEU A 36 23.93 32.60 8.30
N GLY A 37 24.83 32.23 7.40
CA GLY A 37 25.22 30.83 7.18
C GLY A 37 26.01 30.24 8.34
N LEU A 38 26.95 31.03 8.92
CA LEU A 38 27.72 30.64 10.11
C LEU A 38 26.84 30.56 11.35
N GLU A 39 25.94 31.53 11.55
CA GLU A 39 24.96 31.52 12.63
C GLU A 39 24.03 30.30 12.54
N PHE A 40 23.60 29.95 11.33
CA PHE A 40 22.78 28.74 11.11
C PHE A 40 23.57 27.47 11.46
N ILE A 41 24.82 27.36 11.04
CA ILE A 41 25.68 26.21 11.37
C ILE A 41 25.88 26.14 12.88
N HIS A 42 26.21 27.23 13.55
CA HIS A 42 26.39 27.26 15.00
C HIS A 42 25.11 26.93 15.76
N ALA A 43 23.95 27.44 15.31
CA ALA A 43 22.67 27.18 15.97
C ALA A 43 22.18 25.72 15.83
N ASN A 44 22.68 25.00 14.81
CA ASN A 44 22.25 23.60 14.55
C ASN A 44 23.35 22.57 14.81
N ILE A 45 24.49 22.99 15.35
CA ILE A 45 25.65 22.11 15.55
C ILE A 45 25.38 21.02 16.61
N GLU A 46 24.49 21.27 17.59
CA GLU A 46 24.03 20.29 18.56
C GLU A 46 23.24 19.14 17.93
N PHE A 47 22.76 19.34 16.71
CA PHE A 47 22.10 18.27 15.95
C PHE A 47 23.05 17.10 15.63
N LEU A 48 24.36 17.37 15.57
CA LEU A 48 25.39 16.34 15.38
C LEU A 48 25.38 15.30 16.51
N LEU A 49 25.14 15.73 17.76
CA LEU A 49 25.06 14.82 18.91
C LEU A 49 23.84 13.87 18.83
N LYS A 50 22.74 14.33 18.25
CA LYS A 50 21.51 13.52 18.11
C LYS A 50 21.62 12.49 17.00
N VAL A 51 22.40 12.75 15.96
CA VAL A 51 22.61 11.84 14.83
C VAL A 51 23.48 10.63 15.21
N LYS A 52 24.32 10.75 16.23
CA LYS A 52 25.25 9.68 16.66
C LYS A 52 24.55 8.40 17.16
N GLN A 53 23.33 8.50 17.70
CA GLN A 53 22.59 7.34 18.24
C GLN A 53 22.23 6.31 17.16
N ASP A 54 22.06 6.75 15.89
CA ASP A 54 21.62 5.91 14.77
C ASP A 54 22.71 5.68 13.71
N GLY A 55 23.94 6.17 13.94
CA GLY A 55 25.02 6.21 12.97
C GLY A 55 24.88 7.38 11.98
N TYR A 56 26.01 7.83 11.39
CA TYR A 56 25.97 8.91 10.42
C TYR A 56 25.49 8.41 9.05
N PRO A 57 24.48 9.05 8.45
CA PRO A 57 24.09 8.72 7.07
C PRO A 57 25.29 8.94 6.13
N ARG A 58 25.47 8.05 5.16
CA ARG A 58 26.58 8.09 4.19
C ARG A 58 26.76 9.47 3.56
N TRP A 59 25.68 10.10 3.13
CA TRP A 59 25.74 11.45 2.56
C TRP A 59 26.30 12.49 3.52
N PHE A 60 25.90 12.42 4.78
CA PHE A 60 26.37 13.35 5.78
C PHE A 60 27.89 13.23 5.95
N SER A 61 28.37 11.99 6.01
CA SER A 61 29.81 11.70 6.09
C SER A 61 30.60 12.19 4.86
N ILE A 62 29.99 12.23 3.68
CA ILE A 62 30.62 12.76 2.46
C ILE A 62 30.55 14.30 2.40
N VAL A 63 29.34 14.84 2.59
CA VAL A 63 29.04 16.25 2.29
C VAL A 63 29.46 17.18 3.42
N PHE A 64 29.28 16.79 4.69
CA PHE A 64 29.58 17.65 5.83
C PHE A 64 31.07 17.98 5.89
N PRO A 65 32.04 17.05 5.82
CA PRO A 65 33.45 17.37 5.74
C PRO A 65 33.81 18.26 4.54
N ALA A 66 33.19 18.00 3.36
CA ALA A 66 33.44 18.84 2.19
C ALA A 66 32.99 20.30 2.40
N MET A 67 31.84 20.49 3.09
CA MET A 67 31.39 21.85 3.47
C MET A 67 32.34 22.54 4.44
N VAL A 68 32.90 21.82 5.41
CA VAL A 68 33.88 22.33 6.34
C VAL A 68 35.19 22.70 5.60
N ASP A 69 35.70 21.81 4.74
CA ASP A 69 36.87 22.05 3.92
C ASP A 69 36.69 23.28 3.01
N LEU A 70 35.53 23.38 2.35
CA LEU A 70 35.20 24.51 1.48
C LEU A 70 35.11 25.83 2.27
N SER A 71 34.54 25.80 3.47
CA SER A 71 34.45 26.97 4.36
C SER A 71 35.83 27.46 4.73
N LYS A 72 36.70 26.54 5.11
CA LYS A 72 38.11 26.84 5.44
C LYS A 72 38.86 27.41 4.23
N ALA A 73 38.67 26.82 3.04
CA ALA A 73 39.29 27.33 1.80
C ALA A 73 38.81 28.75 1.42
N LYS A 74 37.59 29.13 1.85
CA LYS A 74 37.03 30.48 1.65
C LYS A 74 37.31 31.45 2.81
N GLY A 75 38.19 31.09 3.76
CA GLY A 75 38.55 31.90 4.91
C GLY A 75 37.43 32.05 5.95
N LEU A 76 36.49 31.08 6.01
CA LEU A 76 35.45 31.01 7.03
C LEU A 76 35.85 29.93 8.04
N GLU A 77 36.20 30.34 9.25
CA GLU A 77 36.56 29.40 10.32
C GLU A 77 35.28 28.97 11.07
N ILE A 78 34.96 27.68 11.00
CA ILE A 78 33.87 27.08 11.78
C ILE A 78 34.49 26.60 13.10
N VAL A 79 34.10 27.24 14.20
CA VAL A 79 34.52 26.84 15.54
C VAL A 79 33.53 25.84 16.10
N PHE A 80 34.01 24.64 16.39
CA PHE A 80 33.19 23.59 17.01
C PHE A 80 33.38 23.63 18.54
N PRO A 81 32.32 23.49 19.34
CA PRO A 81 32.41 23.27 20.78
C PRO A 81 33.34 22.08 21.08
N ASP A 82 34.10 22.16 22.19
CA ASP A 82 35.06 21.12 22.55
C ASP A 82 34.43 19.74 22.69
N GLU A 83 33.18 19.71 23.16
CA GLU A 83 32.40 18.48 23.30
C GLU A 83 32.10 17.79 21.98
N LEU A 84 32.04 18.53 20.86
CA LEU A 84 31.71 18.02 19.52
C LEU A 84 32.93 17.72 18.64
N LYS A 85 34.14 18.10 19.09
CA LYS A 85 35.36 17.90 18.28
C LYS A 85 35.62 16.43 17.98
N GLY A 86 35.32 15.54 18.93
CA GLY A 86 35.41 14.09 18.73
C GLY A 86 34.48 13.59 17.63
N GLU A 87 33.20 13.97 17.72
CA GLU A 87 32.20 13.59 16.73
C GLU A 87 32.49 14.10 15.31
N VAL A 88 33.01 15.33 15.23
CA VAL A 88 33.42 15.89 13.94
C VAL A 88 34.60 15.11 13.34
N LEU A 89 35.56 14.72 14.14
CA LEU A 89 36.69 13.87 13.70
C LEU A 89 36.19 12.48 13.25
N ASP A 90 35.23 11.89 13.96
CA ASP A 90 34.63 10.61 13.59
C ASP A 90 33.95 10.69 12.22
N VAL A 91 33.25 11.80 11.90
CA VAL A 91 32.65 12.00 10.57
C VAL A 91 33.70 12.10 9.48
N PHE A 92 34.83 12.82 9.74
CA PHE A 92 35.95 12.91 8.79
C PHE A 92 36.61 11.54 8.57
N PHE A 93 36.80 10.78 9.63
CA PHE A 93 37.35 9.42 9.56
C PHE A 93 36.42 8.48 8.77
N HIS A 94 35.13 8.56 9.04
CA HIS A 94 34.14 7.77 8.29
C HIS A 94 34.09 8.15 6.80
N ARG A 95 34.25 9.46 6.47
CA ARG A 95 34.43 9.88 5.06
C ARG A 95 35.61 9.18 4.43
N GLN A 96 36.74 9.15 5.12
CA GLN A 96 37.95 8.53 4.59
C GLN A 96 37.75 7.03 4.33
N GLN A 97 37.11 6.32 5.25
CA GLN A 97 36.75 4.90 5.06
C GLN A 97 35.86 4.69 3.84
N ILE A 98 34.85 5.55 3.66
CA ILE A 98 33.95 5.45 2.49
C ILE A 98 34.75 5.64 1.20
N LEU A 99 35.63 6.63 1.14
CA LEU A 99 36.42 6.93 -0.05
C LEU A 99 37.49 5.88 -0.37
N GLU A 100 37.99 5.16 0.64
CA GLU A 100 38.95 4.06 0.45
C GLU A 100 38.31 2.76 0.02
N MET A 101 37.04 2.51 0.43
CA MET A 101 36.35 1.27 0.16
C MET A 101 35.50 1.32 -1.12
N GLU A 102 35.21 2.49 -1.65
CA GLU A 102 34.26 2.63 -2.76
C GLU A 102 34.94 3.17 -4.03
N GLU A 103 34.69 2.45 -5.12
CA GLU A 103 34.95 2.96 -6.47
C GLU A 103 33.90 4.04 -6.83
N PHE A 104 34.20 4.89 -7.83
CA PHE A 104 33.34 5.99 -8.29
C PHE A 104 31.90 5.61 -8.49
N VAL A 105 31.69 4.48 -9.10
CA VAL A 105 30.40 3.87 -9.32
C VAL A 105 30.44 2.51 -8.67
N ASP A 106 30.35 2.54 -7.35
CA ASP A 106 30.08 1.31 -6.64
C ASP A 106 28.72 0.79 -7.09
N LYS A 107 28.72 -0.43 -7.63
CA LYS A 107 27.51 -1.15 -8.06
C LYS A 107 26.49 -1.33 -6.93
N TYR A 108 26.92 -1.18 -5.70
CA TYR A 108 26.20 -1.62 -4.51
C TYR A 108 25.65 -0.47 -3.67
N HIS A 109 26.14 0.76 -3.87
CA HIS A 109 25.70 1.90 -3.09
C HIS A 109 24.93 2.91 -3.92
N TYR A 110 23.68 3.11 -3.59
CA TYR A 110 22.84 4.13 -4.21
C TYR A 110 22.49 5.23 -3.20
N PRO A 111 22.63 6.51 -3.52
CA PRO A 111 23.26 7.04 -4.74
C PRO A 111 24.76 6.82 -4.74
N PRO A 112 25.40 6.55 -5.90
CA PRO A 112 26.82 6.28 -6.01
C PRO A 112 27.67 7.51 -5.64
N LEU A 113 28.96 7.32 -5.34
CA LEU A 113 29.87 8.42 -5.00
C LEU A 113 29.86 9.54 -6.03
N LEU A 114 29.74 9.19 -7.30
CA LEU A 114 29.69 10.14 -8.41
C LEU A 114 28.50 11.11 -8.33
N SER A 115 27.44 10.76 -7.61
CA SER A 115 26.33 11.70 -7.34
C SER A 115 26.67 12.83 -6.36
N TYR A 116 27.83 12.75 -5.71
CA TYR A 116 28.42 13.73 -4.80
C TYR A 116 29.74 14.33 -5.34
N LEU A 117 29.90 14.29 -6.66
CA LEU A 117 31.13 14.66 -7.35
C LEU A 117 31.75 16.00 -6.84
N GLU A 118 30.90 16.97 -6.53
CA GLU A 118 31.32 18.28 -6.01
C GLU A 118 31.81 18.26 -4.55
N ALA A 119 31.56 17.19 -3.84
CA ALA A 119 31.93 17.01 -2.43
C ALA A 119 33.11 16.05 -2.26
N LEU A 120 33.61 15.46 -3.35
CA LEU A 120 34.80 14.64 -3.31
C LEU A 120 36.06 15.52 -3.14
N PRO A 121 37.07 15.07 -2.37
CA PRO A 121 38.29 15.81 -2.21
C PRO A 121 39.08 15.87 -3.52
N SER A 122 39.85 16.94 -3.70
CA SER A 122 40.71 17.11 -4.90
C SER A 122 41.80 16.05 -5.07
N THR A 123 42.05 15.28 -4.00
CA THR A 123 42.99 14.14 -4.03
C THR A 123 42.36 12.87 -4.58
N TYR A 124 41.05 12.87 -4.78
CA TYR A 124 40.33 11.74 -5.34
C TYR A 124 40.45 11.82 -6.87
N ASP A 125 41.06 10.82 -7.48
CA ASP A 125 41.30 10.79 -8.93
C ASP A 125 40.00 10.52 -9.66
N ILE A 126 39.62 11.41 -10.59
CA ILE A 126 38.32 11.36 -11.27
C ILE A 126 38.60 11.35 -12.78
N ASP A 127 38.28 10.23 -13.42
CA ASP A 127 38.27 10.15 -14.87
C ASP A 127 37.08 10.94 -15.45
N GLN A 128 37.40 11.92 -16.31
CA GLN A 128 36.37 12.71 -16.98
C GLN A 128 35.54 11.93 -17.98
N GLU A 129 36.10 10.88 -18.58
CA GLU A 129 35.39 10.00 -19.49
C GLU A 129 34.35 9.18 -18.73
N ASP A 130 34.67 8.69 -17.55
CA ASP A 130 33.77 8.01 -16.66
C ASP A 130 32.58 8.90 -16.26
N VAL A 131 32.85 10.16 -15.92
CA VAL A 131 31.79 11.13 -15.61
C VAL A 131 30.84 11.29 -16.78
N VAL A 132 31.35 11.43 -18.00
CA VAL A 132 30.55 11.61 -19.21
C VAL A 132 29.72 10.37 -19.54
N MET A 133 30.27 9.16 -19.34
CA MET A 133 29.55 7.89 -19.57
C MET A 133 28.35 7.70 -18.63
N HIS A 134 28.39 8.32 -17.43
CA HIS A 134 27.32 8.19 -16.44
C HIS A 134 26.27 9.32 -16.51
N LEU A 135 26.39 10.23 -17.47
CA LEU A 135 25.35 11.23 -17.71
C LEU A 135 24.07 10.56 -18.22
N ASN A 136 22.96 10.97 -17.67
CA ASN A 136 21.65 10.51 -18.14
C ASN A 136 21.45 10.91 -19.61
N VAL A 137 21.12 9.94 -20.45
CA VAL A 137 20.97 10.12 -21.90
C VAL A 137 19.80 11.07 -22.23
N SER A 138 18.72 11.03 -21.42
CA SER A 138 17.49 11.78 -21.67
C SER A 138 17.58 13.24 -21.28
N ASP A 139 18.19 13.58 -20.13
CA ASP A 139 18.18 14.92 -19.56
C ASP A 139 19.58 15.53 -19.35
N GLY A 140 20.64 14.73 -19.46
CA GLY A 140 22.02 15.17 -19.27
C GLY A 140 22.44 15.36 -17.81
N SER A 141 21.63 14.92 -16.84
CA SER A 141 21.99 14.97 -15.43
C SER A 141 22.98 13.88 -15.04
N LEU A 142 23.81 14.17 -14.02
CA LEU A 142 24.61 13.17 -13.35
C LEU A 142 23.85 12.68 -12.12
N PHE A 143 23.27 11.48 -12.23
CA PHE A 143 22.42 10.86 -11.19
C PHE A 143 21.34 11.82 -10.64
N GLN A 144 20.79 12.66 -11.52
CA GLN A 144 19.81 13.69 -11.18
C GLN A 144 20.27 14.65 -10.06
N SER A 145 21.56 14.70 -9.79
CA SER A 145 22.16 15.61 -8.83
C SER A 145 22.53 16.95 -9.48
N PRO A 146 21.84 18.06 -9.14
CA PRO A 146 22.16 19.38 -9.72
C PRO A 146 23.59 19.80 -9.46
N SER A 147 24.10 19.58 -8.25
CA SER A 147 25.46 20.00 -7.86
C SER A 147 26.53 19.12 -8.51
N ALA A 148 26.34 17.80 -8.54
CA ALA A 148 27.25 16.91 -9.26
C ALA A 148 27.23 17.20 -10.78
N THR A 149 26.05 17.45 -11.35
CA THR A 149 25.91 17.82 -12.77
C THR A 149 26.57 19.17 -13.08
N ALA A 150 26.46 20.14 -12.17
CA ALA A 150 27.17 21.42 -12.33
C ALA A 150 28.69 21.25 -12.29
N TYR A 151 29.19 20.44 -11.35
CA TYR A 151 30.61 20.13 -11.30
C TYR A 151 31.08 19.36 -12.53
N ALA A 152 30.27 18.37 -12.99
CA ALA A 152 30.55 17.67 -14.25
C ALA A 152 30.60 18.60 -15.46
N TYR A 153 29.71 19.60 -15.54
CA TYR A 153 29.80 20.64 -16.57
C TYR A 153 31.08 21.48 -16.44
N MET A 154 31.45 21.87 -15.22
CA MET A 154 32.64 22.66 -14.96
C MET A 154 33.93 21.94 -15.41
N THR A 155 34.00 20.65 -15.23
CA THR A 155 35.19 19.84 -15.53
C THR A 155 35.22 19.34 -16.96
N THR A 156 34.08 18.91 -17.52
CA THR A 156 34.02 18.30 -18.86
C THR A 156 33.56 19.25 -19.97
N GLY A 157 32.89 20.36 -19.63
CA GLY A 157 32.27 21.25 -20.61
C GLY A 157 31.06 20.65 -21.36
N ASN A 158 30.52 19.52 -20.92
CA ASN A 158 29.48 18.81 -21.64
C ASN A 158 28.17 19.59 -21.68
N GLN A 159 27.68 19.90 -22.91
CA GLN A 159 26.50 20.75 -23.11
C GLN A 159 25.19 20.09 -22.64
N LYS A 160 25.11 18.78 -22.54
CA LYS A 160 23.93 18.11 -21.96
C LYS A 160 23.73 18.47 -20.48
N CYS A 161 24.82 18.53 -19.71
CA CYS A 161 24.79 19.02 -18.34
C CYS A 161 24.24 20.44 -18.24
N MET A 162 24.66 21.34 -19.14
CA MET A 162 24.15 22.71 -19.19
C MET A 162 22.65 22.73 -19.53
N GLY A 163 22.22 21.90 -20.47
CA GLY A 163 20.80 21.74 -20.81
C GLY A 163 19.93 21.37 -19.60
N TYR A 164 20.38 20.38 -18.83
CA TYR A 164 19.72 19.99 -17.58
C TYR A 164 19.65 21.15 -16.57
N LEU A 165 20.78 21.81 -16.31
CA LEU A 165 20.85 22.91 -15.34
C LEU A 165 19.95 24.10 -15.74
N VAL A 166 19.91 24.46 -17.01
CA VAL A 166 19.02 25.51 -17.53
C VAL A 166 17.56 25.11 -17.37
N SER A 167 17.22 23.87 -17.70
CA SER A 167 15.88 23.32 -17.48
C SER A 167 15.47 23.38 -16.00
N LEU A 168 16.40 23.01 -15.11
CA LEU A 168 16.20 23.02 -13.66
C LEU A 168 15.94 24.44 -13.12
N VAL A 169 16.73 25.42 -13.54
CA VAL A 169 16.55 26.84 -13.13
C VAL A 169 15.20 27.38 -13.61
N ARG A 170 14.75 27.00 -14.81
CA ARG A 170 13.44 27.40 -15.34
C ARG A 170 12.29 26.80 -14.56
N ARG A 171 12.42 25.53 -14.13
CA ARG A 171 11.37 24.80 -13.38
C ARG A 171 11.31 25.21 -11.91
N CYS A 172 12.45 25.55 -11.31
CA CYS A 172 12.58 25.80 -9.89
C CYS A 172 12.77 27.28 -9.61
N ARG A 173 11.77 27.95 -9.02
CA ARG A 173 11.78 29.39 -8.71
C ARG A 173 13.01 29.87 -7.91
N HIS A 174 13.60 28.97 -7.12
CA HIS A 174 14.77 29.22 -6.27
C HIS A 174 16.05 28.53 -6.78
N GLY A 175 16.04 28.11 -8.05
CA GLY A 175 17.21 27.54 -8.73
C GLY A 175 17.59 26.11 -8.31
N VAL A 176 16.96 25.54 -7.27
CA VAL A 176 17.22 24.18 -6.81
C VAL A 176 15.90 23.53 -6.42
N PRO A 177 15.62 22.29 -6.84
CA PRO A 177 14.43 21.57 -6.41
C PRO A 177 14.48 21.33 -4.90
N SER A 178 13.30 21.27 -4.27
CA SER A 178 13.16 20.98 -2.85
C SER A 178 13.61 19.56 -2.49
N ILE A 179 13.60 18.67 -3.48
CA ILE A 179 13.95 17.24 -3.34
C ILE A 179 15.18 16.93 -4.20
N TYR A 180 16.17 16.21 -3.61
CA TYR A 180 17.45 15.96 -4.26
C TYR A 180 18.30 14.92 -3.50
N PRO A 181 19.04 13.98 -4.13
CA PRO A 181 18.97 13.65 -5.56
C PRO A 181 17.60 13.15 -5.94
N MET A 182 17.23 13.32 -7.18
CA MET A 182 15.85 13.15 -7.60
C MET A 182 15.65 11.83 -8.34
N ASP A 183 15.30 10.77 -7.65
CA ASP A 183 14.38 9.77 -8.19
C ASP A 183 12.97 10.14 -7.69
N GLU A 184 12.32 11.11 -8.32
CA GLU A 184 10.98 11.58 -7.94
C GLU A 184 9.97 10.44 -7.95
N GLU A 185 10.10 9.52 -8.89
CA GLU A 185 9.23 8.37 -9.03
C GLU A 185 9.39 7.43 -7.82
N LEU A 186 10.63 7.09 -7.44
CA LEU A 186 10.90 6.29 -6.26
C LEU A 186 10.37 6.95 -4.99
N ILE A 187 10.55 8.27 -4.84
CA ILE A 187 10.04 9.02 -3.70
C ILE A 187 8.51 8.96 -3.64
N LYS A 188 7.83 9.20 -4.75
CA LYS A 188 6.36 9.13 -4.84
C LYS A 188 5.86 7.72 -4.48
N LEU A 189 6.48 6.67 -5.02
CA LEU A 189 6.14 5.27 -4.71
C LEU A 189 6.36 4.95 -3.23
N CYS A 190 7.47 5.37 -2.65
CA CYS A 190 7.73 5.21 -1.23
C CYS A 190 6.70 5.95 -0.36
N MET A 191 6.30 7.17 -0.73
CA MET A 191 5.26 7.93 -0.03
C MET A 191 3.92 7.21 -0.07
N ILE A 192 3.49 6.72 -1.23
CA ILE A 192 2.25 5.96 -1.37
C ILE A 192 2.29 4.71 -0.50
N ASN A 193 3.40 3.96 -0.55
CA ASN A 193 3.56 2.77 0.29
C ASN A 193 3.48 3.11 1.79
N GLN A 194 4.02 4.23 2.23
CA GLN A 194 3.91 4.69 3.61
C GLN A 194 2.48 5.06 3.99
N ILE A 195 1.78 5.84 3.16
CA ILE A 195 0.38 6.22 3.36
C ILE A 195 -0.50 4.97 3.49
N GLN A 196 -0.27 3.96 2.63
CA GLN A 196 -0.99 2.70 2.71
C GLN A 196 -0.69 1.92 4.00
N ARG A 197 0.58 1.85 4.41
CA ARG A 197 1.00 1.17 5.65
C ARG A 197 0.47 1.83 6.91
N LEU A 198 0.27 3.15 6.88
CA LEU A 198 -0.33 3.93 7.95
C LEU A 198 -1.86 3.85 7.96
N GLY A 199 -2.50 3.21 6.97
CA GLY A 199 -3.96 3.13 6.88
C GLY A 199 -4.63 4.43 6.51
N LEU A 200 -3.90 5.34 5.85
CA LEU A 200 -4.36 6.68 5.49
C LEU A 200 -4.82 6.79 4.02
N SER A 201 -4.83 5.69 3.26
CA SER A 201 -5.15 5.70 1.82
C SER A 201 -6.48 6.35 1.48
N GLU A 202 -7.51 6.17 2.32
CA GLU A 202 -8.84 6.74 2.09
C GLU A 202 -8.86 8.27 2.03
N HIS A 203 -7.89 8.92 2.68
CA HIS A 203 -7.77 10.38 2.71
C HIS A 203 -6.99 10.94 1.51
N PHE A 204 -6.33 10.07 0.73
CA PHE A 204 -5.40 10.43 -0.36
C PHE A 204 -5.69 9.65 -1.65
N ASN A 205 -6.91 9.14 -1.84
CA ASN A 205 -7.25 8.28 -2.98
C ASN A 205 -7.00 8.96 -4.33
N GLU A 206 -7.42 10.23 -4.49
CA GLU A 206 -7.25 10.98 -5.73
C GLU A 206 -5.77 11.15 -6.07
N GLU A 207 -4.96 11.53 -5.09
CA GLU A 207 -3.54 11.78 -5.26
C GLU A 207 -2.72 10.50 -5.51
N ILE A 208 -3.14 9.40 -4.88
CA ILE A 208 -2.56 8.07 -5.13
C ILE A 208 -2.87 7.63 -6.56
N GLU A 209 -4.12 7.78 -6.99
CA GLU A 209 -4.55 7.39 -8.34
C GLU A 209 -3.87 8.22 -9.42
N ASP A 210 -3.81 9.53 -9.27
CA ASP A 210 -3.11 10.43 -10.20
C ASP A 210 -1.63 10.06 -10.33
N THR A 211 -0.96 9.85 -9.19
CA THR A 211 0.46 9.50 -9.18
C THR A 211 0.71 8.14 -9.82
N LEU A 212 -0.09 7.12 -9.47
CA LEU A 212 0.09 5.78 -10.03
C LEU A 212 -0.29 5.71 -11.50
N SER A 213 -1.26 6.51 -11.96
CA SER A 213 -1.57 6.62 -13.39
C SER A 213 -0.41 7.21 -14.19
N GLU A 214 0.32 8.18 -13.62
CA GLU A 214 1.53 8.74 -14.23
C GLU A 214 2.65 7.69 -14.32
N VAL A 215 2.91 6.99 -13.22
CA VAL A 215 3.90 5.91 -13.14
C VAL A 215 3.56 4.82 -14.17
N TYR A 216 2.32 4.36 -14.23
CA TYR A 216 1.88 3.35 -15.19
C TYR A 216 2.13 3.75 -16.64
N ARG A 217 1.84 5.02 -17.00
CA ARG A 217 2.13 5.54 -18.35
C ARG A 217 3.62 5.51 -18.68
N MET A 218 4.50 5.72 -17.70
CA MET A 218 5.94 5.62 -17.91
C MET A 218 6.38 4.18 -18.10
N TYR A 219 5.89 3.25 -17.27
CA TYR A 219 6.20 1.83 -17.40
C TYR A 219 5.74 1.23 -18.73
N LYS A 220 4.60 1.66 -19.30
CA LYS A 220 4.17 1.22 -20.64
C LYS A 220 5.10 1.66 -21.79
N LYS A 221 5.90 2.71 -21.59
CA LYS A 221 6.83 3.26 -22.59
C LYS A 221 8.26 2.73 -22.44
N GLN A 222 8.56 2.05 -21.33
CA GLN A 222 9.89 1.52 -21.11
C GLN A 222 10.13 0.29 -21.99
N GLU A 223 11.21 0.33 -22.78
CA GLU A 223 11.80 -0.85 -23.41
C GLU A 223 12.49 -1.69 -22.33
N SER A 224 12.60 -3.00 -22.59
CA SER A 224 13.22 -3.97 -21.66
C SER A 224 14.58 -3.48 -21.18
N PRO A 225 14.86 -3.54 -19.85
CA PRO A 225 16.12 -3.08 -19.30
C PRO A 225 17.30 -3.87 -19.87
N THR A 226 18.40 -3.19 -20.13
CA THR A 226 19.66 -3.85 -20.50
C THR A 226 20.40 -4.28 -19.24
N THR A 227 20.98 -5.49 -19.28
CA THR A 227 21.72 -6.14 -18.17
C THR A 227 22.95 -5.41 -17.64
N LYS A 228 23.30 -4.29 -18.25
CA LYS A 228 24.51 -3.50 -17.89
C LYS A 228 24.21 -2.33 -16.93
N ASP A 229 23.02 -2.28 -16.35
CA ASP A 229 22.65 -1.18 -15.47
C ASP A 229 23.32 -1.34 -14.10
N LYS A 230 24.29 -0.48 -13.83
CA LYS A 230 25.10 -0.48 -12.60
C LYS A 230 24.30 -0.14 -11.33
N LEU A 231 23.02 0.27 -11.48
CA LEU A 231 22.09 0.60 -10.39
C LEU A 231 21.05 -0.47 -10.13
N ALA A 232 21.34 -1.71 -10.47
CA ALA A 232 20.42 -2.83 -10.40
C ALA A 232 19.67 -2.99 -9.05
N PRO A 233 20.29 -2.88 -7.85
CA PRO A 233 19.56 -3.02 -6.60
C PRO A 233 18.45 -1.98 -6.42
N ALA A 234 18.74 -0.70 -6.71
CA ALA A 234 17.77 0.39 -6.61
C ALA A 234 16.66 0.25 -7.65
N LYS A 235 17.01 -0.21 -8.86
CA LYS A 235 16.05 -0.45 -9.94
C LYS A 235 15.11 -1.59 -9.59
N ILE A 236 15.62 -2.75 -9.15
CA ILE A 236 14.79 -3.89 -8.73
C ILE A 236 13.88 -3.47 -7.57
N TYR A 237 14.40 -2.73 -6.59
CA TYR A 237 13.61 -2.20 -5.47
C TYR A 237 12.43 -1.35 -5.95
N LYS A 238 12.73 -0.37 -6.83
CA LYS A 238 11.73 0.55 -7.36
C LYS A 238 10.69 -0.17 -8.20
N ASP A 239 11.13 -1.01 -9.13
CA ASP A 239 10.26 -1.70 -10.07
C ASP A 239 9.33 -2.71 -9.34
N ALA A 240 9.86 -3.46 -8.38
CA ALA A 240 9.04 -4.36 -7.55
C ALA A 240 8.01 -3.59 -6.70
N LEU A 241 8.41 -2.45 -6.12
CA LEU A 241 7.48 -1.60 -5.39
C LEU A 241 6.39 -1.01 -6.29
N ALA A 242 6.77 -0.56 -7.50
CA ALA A 242 5.85 -0.02 -8.49
C ALA A 242 4.82 -1.07 -8.93
N VAL A 243 5.27 -2.27 -9.30
CA VAL A 243 4.37 -3.37 -9.71
C VAL A 243 3.37 -3.70 -8.60
N ARG A 244 3.82 -3.81 -7.35
CA ARG A 244 2.92 -4.05 -6.23
C ARG A 244 1.85 -2.96 -6.09
N LEU A 245 2.25 -1.69 -6.08
CA LEU A 245 1.33 -0.57 -5.91
C LEU A 245 0.37 -0.43 -7.10
N LEU A 246 0.85 -0.62 -8.30
CA LEU A 246 0.05 -0.58 -9.52
C LEU A 246 -0.98 -1.70 -9.55
N ARG A 247 -0.61 -2.95 -9.24
CA ARG A 247 -1.56 -4.07 -9.16
C ARG A 247 -2.61 -3.87 -8.09
N MET A 248 -2.22 -3.36 -6.92
CA MET A 248 -3.18 -3.01 -5.85
C MET A 248 -4.21 -1.96 -6.29
N GLN A 249 -3.86 -1.10 -7.25
CA GLN A 249 -4.76 -0.08 -7.81
C GLN A 249 -5.58 -0.57 -9.02
N GLY A 250 -5.28 -1.75 -9.55
CA GLY A 250 -6.01 -2.36 -10.67
C GLY A 250 -5.30 -2.25 -12.03
N TYR A 251 -4.07 -1.76 -12.06
CA TYR A 251 -3.30 -1.68 -13.30
C TYR A 251 -2.72 -3.03 -13.70
N ASN A 252 -2.90 -3.39 -14.96
CA ASN A 252 -2.28 -4.60 -15.52
C ASN A 252 -0.80 -4.33 -15.84
N VAL A 253 0.08 -4.88 -15.01
CA VAL A 253 1.54 -4.76 -15.15
C VAL A 253 2.16 -6.16 -15.18
N THR A 254 2.99 -6.41 -16.21
CA THR A 254 3.68 -7.68 -16.36
C THR A 254 4.75 -7.90 -15.27
N PRO A 255 4.92 -9.15 -14.78
CA PRO A 255 5.99 -9.51 -13.85
C PRO A 255 7.40 -9.16 -14.35
N TRP A 256 7.63 -9.26 -15.66
CA TRP A 256 8.93 -8.97 -16.27
C TRP A 256 9.43 -7.56 -16.05
N THR A 257 8.56 -6.65 -15.63
CA THR A 257 8.95 -5.29 -15.22
C THR A 257 10.04 -5.30 -14.14
N PHE A 258 10.01 -6.27 -13.20
CA PHE A 258 11.03 -6.38 -12.15
C PHE A 258 11.73 -7.75 -12.09
N CYS A 259 11.15 -8.81 -12.69
CA CYS A 259 11.72 -10.16 -12.70
C CYS A 259 12.81 -10.37 -13.78
N TRP A 260 13.13 -9.32 -14.56
CA TRP A 260 14.13 -9.39 -15.64
C TRP A 260 15.49 -9.95 -15.19
N PHE A 261 15.86 -9.81 -13.94
CA PHE A 261 17.12 -10.30 -13.40
C PHE A 261 17.20 -11.83 -13.39
N LEU A 262 16.08 -12.55 -13.36
CA LEU A 262 16.02 -14.01 -13.41
C LEU A 262 16.43 -14.57 -14.78
N LEU A 263 16.36 -13.76 -15.84
CA LEU A 263 16.77 -14.17 -17.19
C LEU A 263 18.29 -14.33 -17.37
N HIS A 264 19.07 -13.95 -16.36
CA HIS A 264 20.53 -13.87 -16.48
C HIS A 264 21.21 -14.61 -15.31
N GLU A 265 21.63 -15.86 -15.57
CA GLU A 265 22.27 -16.73 -14.57
C GLU A 265 23.47 -16.05 -13.88
N ASP A 266 24.34 -15.36 -14.63
CA ASP A 266 25.49 -14.64 -14.07
C ASP A 266 25.05 -13.53 -13.10
N PHE A 267 23.91 -12.90 -13.38
CA PHE A 267 23.41 -11.84 -12.52
C PHE A 267 22.71 -12.40 -11.27
N VAL A 268 22.01 -13.53 -11.39
CA VAL A 268 21.45 -14.28 -10.26
C VAL A 268 22.57 -14.71 -9.30
N ALA A 269 23.67 -15.30 -9.84
CA ALA A 269 24.84 -15.66 -9.05
C ALA A 269 25.44 -14.43 -8.34
N HIS A 270 25.55 -13.30 -9.05
CA HIS A 270 26.03 -12.05 -8.47
C HIS A 270 25.15 -11.54 -7.32
N ILE A 271 23.82 -11.65 -7.43
CA ILE A 271 22.89 -11.31 -6.32
C ILE A 271 23.11 -12.24 -5.13
N GLU A 272 23.29 -13.55 -5.35
CA GLU A 272 23.52 -14.52 -4.27
C GLU A 272 24.85 -14.29 -3.53
N GLU A 273 25.90 -13.90 -4.24
CA GLU A 273 27.20 -13.58 -3.64
C GLU A 273 27.13 -12.27 -2.83
N ASN A 274 26.37 -11.28 -3.31
CA ASN A 274 26.27 -9.94 -2.71
C ASN A 274 24.91 -9.71 -2.05
N PHE A 275 24.29 -10.75 -1.50
CA PHE A 275 22.92 -10.72 -1.00
C PHE A 275 22.62 -9.59 -0.02
N GLN A 276 23.60 -9.17 0.80
CA GLN A 276 23.43 -8.11 1.79
C GLN A 276 23.05 -6.77 1.15
N VAL A 277 23.59 -6.47 -0.03
CA VAL A 277 23.29 -5.23 -0.77
C VAL A 277 21.92 -5.30 -1.42
N PHE A 278 21.47 -6.51 -1.78
CA PHE A 278 20.20 -6.74 -2.43
C PHE A 278 19.04 -7.04 -1.47
N THR A 279 19.30 -7.10 -0.14
CA THR A 279 18.28 -7.52 0.83
C THR A 279 17.01 -6.65 0.77
N SER A 280 17.12 -5.32 0.70
CA SER A 280 15.96 -4.46 0.59
C SER A 280 15.23 -4.58 -0.76
N ALA A 281 15.96 -4.82 -1.84
CA ALA A 281 15.36 -5.10 -3.13
C ALA A 281 14.58 -6.42 -3.10
N MET A 282 15.18 -7.48 -2.57
CA MET A 282 14.55 -8.79 -2.40
C MET A 282 13.34 -8.76 -1.45
N TYR A 283 13.37 -7.91 -0.44
CA TYR A 283 12.20 -7.66 0.41
C TYR A 283 11.00 -7.12 -0.40
N ASN A 284 11.22 -6.15 -1.28
CA ASN A 284 10.14 -5.67 -2.15
C ASN A 284 9.75 -6.67 -3.23
N VAL A 285 10.69 -7.43 -3.80
CA VAL A 285 10.41 -8.54 -4.72
C VAL A 285 9.48 -9.55 -4.05
N TYR A 286 9.84 -10.04 -2.85
CA TYR A 286 9.02 -10.98 -2.08
C TYR A 286 7.59 -10.44 -1.85
N ARG A 287 7.46 -9.18 -1.46
CA ARG A 287 6.15 -8.55 -1.27
C ARG A 287 5.35 -8.35 -2.57
N ALA A 288 6.03 -8.10 -3.69
CA ALA A 288 5.36 -7.97 -4.98
C ALA A 288 4.76 -9.31 -5.43
N THR A 289 5.42 -10.43 -5.11
CA THR A 289 4.91 -11.78 -5.42
C THR A 289 3.66 -12.19 -4.62
N ASP A 290 3.28 -11.46 -3.57
CA ASP A 290 1.99 -11.66 -2.90
C ASP A 290 0.78 -11.41 -3.82
N LEU A 291 0.99 -10.66 -4.90
CA LEU A 291 -0.05 -10.30 -5.88
C LEU A 291 0.12 -11.09 -7.19
N MET A 292 0.51 -12.34 -7.08
CA MET A 292 0.66 -13.28 -8.19
C MET A 292 -0.71 -13.71 -8.72
N PHE A 293 -0.85 -13.77 -10.04
CA PHE A 293 -2.01 -14.29 -10.76
C PHE A 293 -1.76 -15.71 -11.29
N SER A 294 -2.82 -16.36 -11.74
CA SER A 294 -2.70 -17.68 -12.34
C SER A 294 -1.79 -17.66 -13.57
N GLY A 295 -0.90 -18.66 -13.69
CA GLY A 295 0.02 -18.80 -14.82
C GLY A 295 1.27 -17.91 -14.80
N GLU A 296 1.52 -17.12 -13.73
CA GLU A 296 2.72 -16.28 -13.60
C GLU A 296 3.86 -17.04 -12.90
N TYR A 297 4.44 -18.02 -13.59
CA TYR A 297 5.51 -18.88 -13.06
C TYR A 297 6.79 -18.11 -12.68
N GLU A 298 7.08 -17.02 -13.38
CA GLU A 298 8.19 -16.13 -13.07
C GLU A 298 8.08 -15.50 -11.68
N LEU A 299 6.86 -15.27 -11.19
CA LEU A 299 6.65 -14.78 -9.81
C LEU A 299 6.83 -15.88 -8.77
N GLU A 300 6.56 -17.13 -9.11
CA GLU A 300 6.87 -18.28 -8.23
C GLU A 300 8.38 -18.42 -8.04
N GLU A 301 9.14 -18.32 -9.14
CA GLU A 301 10.59 -18.34 -9.10
C GLU A 301 11.16 -17.15 -8.30
N ALA A 302 10.65 -15.92 -8.58
CA ALA A 302 11.03 -14.71 -7.85
C ALA A 302 10.72 -14.83 -6.35
N ARG A 303 9.58 -15.44 -5.98
CA ARG A 303 9.19 -15.67 -4.59
C ARG A 303 10.15 -16.62 -3.88
N SER A 304 10.45 -17.75 -4.51
CA SER A 304 11.37 -18.75 -3.95
C SER A 304 12.77 -18.16 -3.78
N PHE A 305 13.28 -17.49 -4.82
CA PHE A 305 14.59 -16.86 -4.81
C PHE A 305 14.72 -15.77 -3.74
N SER A 306 13.79 -14.83 -3.72
CA SER A 306 13.81 -13.73 -2.75
C SER A 306 13.65 -14.24 -1.32
N ARG A 307 12.79 -15.25 -1.07
CA ARG A 307 12.63 -15.89 0.24
C ARG A 307 13.93 -16.48 0.74
N LYS A 308 14.62 -17.29 -0.10
CA LYS A 308 15.91 -17.90 0.21
C LYS A 308 16.95 -16.86 0.66
N LEU A 309 17.02 -15.73 -0.05
CA LEU A 309 17.96 -14.66 0.27
C LEU A 309 17.60 -13.90 1.55
N LEU A 310 16.30 -13.67 1.81
CA LEU A 310 15.85 -13.05 3.04
C LEU A 310 16.12 -13.96 4.26
N GLU A 311 15.87 -15.26 4.16
CA GLU A 311 16.20 -16.25 5.20
C GLU A 311 17.71 -16.32 5.44
N LYS A 312 18.54 -16.27 4.39
CA LYS A 312 20.01 -16.19 4.49
C LYS A 312 20.43 -14.89 5.19
N SER A 313 19.80 -13.77 4.89
CA SER A 313 20.08 -12.48 5.55
C SER A 313 19.75 -12.52 7.05
N MET A 314 18.65 -13.19 7.42
CA MET A 314 18.26 -13.35 8.82
C MET A 314 19.21 -14.26 9.63
N SER A 315 19.77 -15.28 8.98
CA SER A 315 20.70 -16.22 9.62
C SER A 315 22.12 -15.65 9.81
N THR A 316 22.46 -14.60 9.10
CA THR A 316 23.77 -13.96 9.21
C THR A 316 23.79 -13.06 10.44
N LEU A 317 24.45 -13.51 11.51
CA LEU A 317 24.61 -12.81 12.79
C LEU A 317 25.36 -11.48 12.59
N GLY A 318 24.65 -10.38 12.52
CA GLY A 318 25.20 -9.03 12.44
C GLY A 318 24.12 -8.06 11.97
N ASN A 319 24.19 -6.82 12.39
CA ASN A 319 23.30 -5.78 11.90
C ASN A 319 23.23 -5.86 10.37
N ILE A 320 22.04 -6.10 9.83
CA ILE A 320 21.79 -5.98 8.40
C ILE A 320 22.06 -4.53 8.07
N ASN A 321 23.30 -4.24 7.68
CA ASN A 321 23.68 -2.95 7.13
C ASN A 321 23.09 -2.87 5.72
N ASP A 322 21.80 -2.52 5.64
CA ASP A 322 21.19 -2.18 4.38
C ASP A 322 21.80 -0.87 3.90
N ASN A 323 22.79 -1.01 3.01
CA ASN A 323 23.48 0.14 2.43
C ASN A 323 22.62 0.92 1.45
N LEU A 324 21.53 0.33 0.96
CA LEU A 324 20.66 0.94 -0.05
C LEU A 324 19.53 1.78 0.58
N PHE A 325 18.80 1.20 1.55
CA PHE A 325 17.67 1.85 2.20
C PHE A 325 17.72 1.63 3.72
N MET A 326 17.70 2.72 4.48
CA MET A 326 17.60 2.64 5.95
C MET A 326 16.13 2.45 6.34
N LEU A 327 15.70 1.21 6.48
CA LEU A 327 14.40 0.89 7.06
C LEU A 327 14.59 0.64 8.56
N PRO A 328 13.93 1.40 9.44
CA PRO A 328 13.99 1.15 10.88
C PRO A 328 13.52 -0.27 11.18
N ASN A 329 14.21 -0.97 12.07
CA ASN A 329 13.86 -2.34 12.45
C ASN A 329 13.68 -3.30 11.27
N PHE A 330 14.54 -3.17 10.24
CA PHE A 330 14.40 -3.91 8.97
C PHE A 330 14.38 -5.43 9.18
N GLN A 331 15.18 -5.93 10.13
CA GLN A 331 15.18 -7.34 10.48
C GLN A 331 13.79 -7.82 10.93
N ASN A 332 13.13 -7.07 11.83
CA ASN A 332 11.79 -7.41 12.30
C ASN A 332 10.74 -7.33 11.17
N LEU A 333 10.96 -6.44 10.17
CA LEU A 333 10.09 -6.37 9.00
C LEU A 333 10.23 -7.61 8.12
N ILE A 334 11.46 -8.08 7.87
CA ILE A 334 11.71 -9.31 7.11
C ILE A 334 11.09 -10.50 7.84
N GLU A 335 11.35 -10.64 9.15
CA GLU A 335 10.78 -11.71 9.95
C GLU A 335 9.26 -11.76 9.87
N HIS A 336 8.63 -10.60 9.97
CA HIS A 336 7.17 -10.49 9.85
C HIS A 336 6.65 -10.89 8.45
N GLU A 337 7.33 -10.44 7.39
CA GLU A 337 6.93 -10.81 6.01
C GLU A 337 7.08 -12.31 5.75
N LEU A 338 8.11 -12.94 6.31
CA LEU A 338 8.34 -14.38 6.14
C LEU A 338 7.41 -15.24 6.99
N ALA A 339 7.05 -14.77 8.20
CA ALA A 339 6.27 -15.55 9.17
C ALA A 339 4.76 -15.58 8.84
N VAL A 340 4.20 -14.48 8.35
CA VAL A 340 2.76 -14.36 8.10
C VAL A 340 2.51 -13.89 6.67
N PRO A 341 1.88 -14.70 5.80
CA PRO A 341 1.52 -14.29 4.45
C PRO A 341 0.66 -13.02 4.44
N TRP A 342 0.88 -12.12 3.49
CA TRP A 342 0.09 -10.88 3.36
C TRP A 342 -1.42 -11.12 3.35
N ILE A 343 -1.85 -12.20 2.70
CA ILE A 343 -3.26 -12.57 2.59
C ILE A 343 -3.87 -12.99 3.94
N ALA A 344 -3.06 -13.37 4.93
CA ALA A 344 -3.50 -13.72 6.29
C ALA A 344 -3.45 -12.55 7.28
N ARG A 345 -2.99 -11.36 6.84
CA ARG A 345 -2.84 -10.20 7.71
C ARG A 345 -4.07 -9.32 7.67
N LEU A 346 -4.57 -8.95 8.83
CA LEU A 346 -5.65 -7.99 8.97
C LEU A 346 -5.08 -6.58 8.95
N ASN A 347 -5.61 -5.74 8.05
CA ASN A 347 -5.05 -4.41 7.76
C ASN A 347 -4.89 -3.54 9.01
N HIS A 348 -5.89 -3.49 9.89
CA HIS A 348 -5.86 -2.64 11.08
C HIS A 348 -4.76 -3.05 12.09
N LEU A 349 -4.47 -4.35 12.21
CA LEU A 349 -3.35 -4.85 13.02
C LEU A 349 -1.99 -4.56 12.38
N ASP A 350 -1.90 -4.64 11.05
CA ASP A 350 -0.69 -4.26 10.32
C ASP A 350 -0.41 -2.76 10.44
N HIS A 351 -1.43 -1.91 10.35
CA HIS A 351 -1.30 -0.47 10.59
C HIS A 351 -0.77 -0.20 12.00
N ARG A 352 -1.38 -0.82 13.03
CA ARG A 352 -0.91 -0.71 14.41
C ARG A 352 0.56 -1.07 14.55
N LYS A 353 0.94 -2.22 14.01
CA LYS A 353 2.32 -2.70 14.04
C LYS A 353 3.27 -1.71 13.37
N TRP A 354 2.86 -1.14 12.24
CA TRP A 354 3.65 -0.14 11.54
C TRP A 354 3.81 1.15 12.33
N ILE A 355 2.74 1.64 12.97
CA ILE A 355 2.77 2.82 13.86
C ILE A 355 3.71 2.60 15.04
N GLU A 356 3.59 1.46 15.71
CA GLU A 356 4.38 1.12 16.90
C GLU A 356 5.87 0.89 16.57
N PHE A 357 6.19 0.31 15.41
CA PHE A 357 7.57 0.13 14.96
C PHE A 357 8.25 1.43 14.55
N ASN A 358 7.53 2.37 13.95
CA ASN A 358 8.06 3.65 13.53
C ASN A 358 8.05 4.72 14.63
N ASN A 359 8.00 4.30 15.86
CA ASN A 359 7.97 5.12 17.07
C ASN A 359 9.16 6.09 17.22
N VAL A 360 10.16 5.99 16.36
CA VAL A 360 11.40 6.79 16.37
C VAL A 360 11.49 7.64 15.10
N HIS A 361 11.01 8.85 15.17
CA HIS A 361 11.49 10.07 14.49
C HIS A 361 11.59 10.15 12.96
N SER A 362 11.40 9.12 12.17
CA SER A 362 11.49 9.27 10.72
C SER A 362 10.68 8.23 9.97
N LEU A 363 9.71 8.69 9.21
CA LEU A 363 9.23 7.97 8.04
C LEU A 363 10.42 7.83 7.08
N CYS A 364 11.20 6.77 7.27
CA CYS A 364 12.30 6.45 6.37
C CYS A 364 11.77 6.02 5.03
N ILE A 365 11.87 6.89 4.05
CA ILE A 365 11.51 6.61 2.66
C ILE A 365 12.73 6.06 1.91
N GLY A 366 13.76 5.65 2.61
CA GLY A 366 15.01 5.17 2.07
C GLY A 366 16.14 6.23 2.09
N LYS A 367 17.39 5.78 1.98
CA LYS A 367 18.58 6.65 1.97
C LYS A 367 18.53 7.70 0.85
N VAL A 368 17.94 7.37 -0.28
CA VAL A 368 17.82 8.25 -1.44
C VAL A 368 17.00 9.48 -1.13
N SER A 369 15.96 9.33 -0.32
CA SER A 369 15.06 10.40 0.06
C SER A 369 15.40 11.04 1.39
N PHE A 370 16.23 10.40 2.23
CA PHE A 370 16.62 10.88 3.55
C PHE A 370 17.24 12.30 3.53
N TYR A 371 17.84 12.66 2.42
CA TYR A 371 18.45 13.94 2.24
C TYR A 371 17.57 15.15 2.44
N ARG A 372 16.25 15.02 2.15
CA ARG A 372 15.45 16.20 1.88
C ARG A 372 14.01 16.09 2.32
N LEU A 373 13.68 14.94 2.77
CA LEU A 373 12.42 14.71 3.40
C LEU A 373 12.45 15.00 4.92
N SER A 374 13.34 15.89 5.37
CA SER A 374 13.17 16.57 6.65
C SER A 374 11.80 17.28 6.75
N CYS A 375 11.18 17.62 5.62
CA CYS A 375 9.78 18.03 5.56
C CYS A 375 8.79 16.84 5.70
N LEU A 376 9.26 15.59 5.54
CA LEU A 376 8.51 14.36 5.83
C LEU A 376 8.94 13.69 7.15
N GLN A 377 9.85 14.26 7.90
CA GLN A 377 9.86 14.12 9.34
C GLN A 377 8.60 14.80 9.87
N ASN A 378 7.48 14.25 9.45
CA ASN A 378 6.23 14.90 9.69
C ASN A 378 5.66 14.29 10.95
N ASP A 379 6.04 14.85 12.10
CA ASP A 379 5.34 14.64 13.35
C ASP A 379 3.82 14.72 13.13
N LYS A 380 3.37 15.49 12.15
CA LYS A 380 1.99 15.66 11.78
C LYS A 380 1.39 14.47 11.04
N LEU A 381 2.10 13.79 10.15
CA LEU A 381 1.60 12.58 9.49
C LEU A 381 1.50 11.44 10.49
N MET A 382 2.48 11.32 11.38
CA MET A 382 2.44 10.35 12.48
C MET A 382 1.35 10.69 13.50
N GLN A 383 1.19 11.97 13.83
CA GLN A 383 0.08 12.43 14.70
C GLN A 383 -1.27 12.09 14.08
N LEU A 384 -1.42 12.36 12.80
CA LEU A 384 -2.63 12.06 12.05
C LEU A 384 -2.95 10.57 12.07
N ASP A 385 -1.94 9.74 11.85
CA ASP A 385 -2.08 8.29 11.84
C ASP A 385 -2.55 7.77 13.21
N VAL A 386 -1.92 8.23 14.29
CA VAL A 386 -2.32 7.91 15.66
C VAL A 386 -3.77 8.35 15.91
N GLU A 387 -4.12 9.60 15.56
CA GLU A 387 -5.49 10.13 15.72
C GLU A 387 -6.51 9.33 14.89
N ASN A 388 -6.18 8.97 13.65
CA ASN A 388 -7.04 8.15 12.79
C ASN A 388 -7.23 6.74 13.37
N TYR A 389 -6.16 6.12 13.84
CA TYR A 389 -6.22 4.80 14.46
C TYR A 389 -7.08 4.79 15.73
N GLU A 390 -6.86 5.73 16.66
CA GLU A 390 -7.62 5.85 17.90
C GLU A 390 -9.09 6.18 17.64
N PHE A 391 -9.36 7.01 16.61
CA PHE A 391 -10.72 7.32 16.18
C PHE A 391 -11.45 6.06 15.68
N ARG A 392 -10.79 5.25 14.82
CA ARG A 392 -11.35 3.96 14.35
C ARG A 392 -11.60 3.01 15.52
N GLN A 393 -10.68 2.89 16.48
CA GLN A 393 -10.91 2.09 17.68
C GLN A 393 -12.15 2.56 18.46
N SER A 394 -12.39 3.88 18.53
CA SER A 394 -13.56 4.43 19.22
C SER A 394 -14.88 4.04 18.56
N ILE A 395 -14.88 3.99 17.22
CA ILE A 395 -16.03 3.52 16.42
C ILE A 395 -16.22 2.01 16.65
N TYR A 396 -15.16 1.22 16.56
CA TYR A 396 -15.23 -0.23 16.73
C TYR A 396 -15.79 -0.65 18.09
N ARG A 397 -15.42 0.06 19.15
CA ARG A 397 -16.02 -0.19 20.48
C ARG A 397 -17.52 0.08 20.50
N LYS A 398 -17.99 1.17 19.89
CA LYS A 398 -19.43 1.51 19.85
C LYS A 398 -20.22 0.50 19.04
N GLU A 399 -19.74 0.13 17.88
CA GLU A 399 -20.38 -0.84 16.99
C GLU A 399 -20.43 -2.24 17.63
N LEU A 400 -19.35 -2.66 18.28
CA LEU A 400 -19.33 -3.94 19.00
C LEU A 400 -20.34 -3.97 20.15
N GLU A 401 -20.49 -2.89 20.91
CA GLU A 401 -21.50 -2.82 21.97
C GLU A 401 -22.94 -2.79 21.41
N GLU A 402 -23.15 -2.18 20.25
CA GLU A 402 -24.43 -2.25 19.53
C GLU A 402 -24.74 -3.69 19.07
N LEU A 403 -23.75 -4.36 18.51
CA LEU A 403 -23.89 -5.74 18.06
C LEU A 403 -24.15 -6.70 19.20
N LYS A 404 -23.49 -6.55 20.34
CA LYS A 404 -23.75 -7.33 21.56
C LYS A 404 -25.17 -7.13 22.07
N ARG A 405 -25.69 -5.89 22.07
CA ARG A 405 -27.08 -5.61 22.42
C ARG A 405 -28.06 -6.31 21.49
N TRP A 406 -27.83 -6.19 20.17
CA TRP A 406 -28.62 -6.87 19.16
C TRP A 406 -28.62 -8.41 19.35
N SER A 407 -27.44 -9.02 19.55
CA SER A 407 -27.32 -10.46 19.80
C SER A 407 -28.07 -10.91 21.05
N LYS A 408 -28.05 -10.09 22.10
CA LYS A 408 -28.77 -10.35 23.35
C LYS A 408 -30.28 -10.17 23.20
N GLU A 409 -30.75 -9.11 22.55
CA GLU A 409 -32.17 -8.84 22.28
C GLU A 409 -32.83 -9.99 21.53
N TRP A 410 -32.12 -10.60 20.61
CA TRP A 410 -32.57 -11.79 19.88
C TRP A 410 -32.31 -13.11 20.62
N GLY A 411 -31.70 -13.08 21.81
CA GLY A 411 -31.37 -14.27 22.59
C GLY A 411 -30.31 -15.18 21.98
N LEU A 412 -29.56 -14.70 20.97
CA LEU A 412 -28.55 -15.50 20.25
C LEU A 412 -27.35 -15.82 21.13
N SER A 413 -26.97 -14.92 22.01
CA SER A 413 -25.84 -15.08 22.95
C SER A 413 -26.15 -16.01 24.13
N GLU A 414 -27.42 -16.37 24.37
CA GLU A 414 -27.89 -17.14 25.54
C GLU A 414 -28.37 -18.55 25.20
N MET A 415 -28.12 -19.03 23.98
CA MET A 415 -28.64 -20.32 23.51
C MET A 415 -27.99 -21.56 24.14
N GLY A 416 -26.87 -21.42 24.81
CA GLY A 416 -26.20 -22.46 25.59
C GLY A 416 -25.53 -23.57 24.80
N PHE A 417 -25.97 -23.83 23.55
CA PHE A 417 -25.36 -24.81 22.65
C PHE A 417 -24.51 -24.15 21.56
N GLY A 418 -24.85 -22.91 21.18
CA GLY A 418 -24.18 -22.18 20.12
C GLY A 418 -22.83 -21.61 20.56
N ARG A 419 -21.90 -21.54 19.61
CA ARG A 419 -20.64 -20.84 19.83
C ARG A 419 -20.89 -19.34 19.88
N GLU A 420 -20.72 -18.70 21.03
CA GLU A 420 -20.83 -17.24 21.12
C GLU A 420 -19.60 -16.60 20.46
N LYS A 421 -19.75 -16.10 19.24
CA LYS A 421 -18.69 -15.55 18.40
C LYS A 421 -18.91 -14.07 18.03
N THR A 422 -19.83 -13.36 18.70
CA THR A 422 -20.16 -11.97 18.38
C THR A 422 -18.92 -11.08 18.30
N THR A 423 -18.01 -11.17 19.29
CA THR A 423 -16.78 -10.39 19.31
C THR A 423 -15.81 -10.79 18.20
N TYR A 424 -15.71 -12.09 17.90
CA TYR A 424 -14.85 -12.64 16.83
C TYR A 424 -15.33 -12.19 15.45
N CYS A 425 -16.64 -12.33 15.18
CA CYS A 425 -17.25 -11.94 13.90
C CYS A 425 -17.08 -10.44 13.64
N TYR A 426 -17.30 -9.61 14.67
CA TYR A 426 -17.10 -8.17 14.52
C TYR A 426 -15.62 -7.78 14.34
N PHE A 427 -14.73 -8.32 15.16
CA PHE A 427 -13.29 -8.08 15.06
C PHE A 427 -12.76 -8.42 13.66
N ALA A 428 -13.18 -9.57 13.13
CA ALA A 428 -12.70 -10.05 11.83
C ALA A 428 -12.94 -9.01 10.72
N ILE A 429 -14.16 -8.49 10.58
CA ILE A 429 -14.46 -7.51 9.53
C ILE A 429 -13.89 -6.13 9.85
N ALA A 430 -13.99 -5.67 11.10
CA ALA A 430 -13.47 -4.37 11.51
C ALA A 430 -11.96 -4.25 11.28
N ALA A 431 -11.21 -5.33 11.55
CA ALA A 431 -9.76 -5.35 11.39
C ALA A 431 -9.28 -5.63 9.96
N SER A 432 -10.09 -6.28 9.11
CA SER A 432 -9.70 -6.66 7.74
C SER A 432 -10.05 -5.63 6.69
N SER A 433 -11.03 -4.75 6.96
CA SER A 433 -11.57 -3.84 5.95
C SER A 433 -10.49 -2.94 5.36
N SER A 434 -10.33 -3.03 4.04
CA SER A 434 -9.48 -2.16 3.23
C SER A 434 -10.24 -1.01 2.56
N VAL A 435 -11.58 -1.04 2.66
CA VAL A 435 -12.45 0.05 2.18
C VAL A 435 -12.58 1.13 3.24
N PRO A 436 -12.98 2.36 2.85
CA PRO A 436 -13.36 3.39 3.81
C PRO A 436 -14.35 2.84 4.82
N HIS A 437 -14.30 3.34 6.05
CA HIS A 437 -15.19 2.88 7.10
C HIS A 437 -16.67 3.01 6.67
N ASN A 438 -17.39 1.89 6.68
CA ASN A 438 -18.80 1.82 6.35
C ASN A 438 -19.50 0.96 7.42
N SER A 439 -20.01 1.64 8.45
CA SER A 439 -20.68 1.00 9.57
C SER A 439 -21.81 0.04 9.16
N PRO A 440 -22.73 0.41 8.25
CA PRO A 440 -23.76 -0.51 7.76
C PRO A 440 -23.20 -1.81 7.18
N VAL A 441 -22.15 -1.74 6.37
CA VAL A 441 -21.51 -2.92 5.77
C VAL A 441 -20.89 -3.81 6.85
N GLN A 442 -20.14 -3.22 7.78
CA GLN A 442 -19.49 -3.97 8.87
C GLN A 442 -20.51 -4.67 9.77
N MET A 443 -21.61 -3.97 10.09
CA MET A 443 -22.69 -4.53 10.90
C MET A 443 -23.43 -5.66 10.17
N VAL A 444 -23.65 -5.54 8.87
CA VAL A 444 -24.29 -6.62 8.06
C VAL A 444 -23.38 -7.84 8.02
N VAL A 445 -22.09 -7.68 7.72
CA VAL A 445 -21.12 -8.79 7.73
C VAL A 445 -21.10 -9.49 9.08
N ALA A 446 -21.01 -8.74 10.17
CA ALA A 446 -20.94 -9.32 11.51
C ALA A 446 -22.25 -10.05 11.89
N LYS A 447 -23.41 -9.46 11.60
CA LYS A 447 -24.72 -10.10 11.85
C LYS A 447 -24.90 -11.37 11.02
N SER A 448 -24.54 -11.35 9.73
CA SER A 448 -24.59 -12.55 8.87
C SER A 448 -23.71 -13.65 9.46
N ALA A 449 -22.45 -13.36 9.83
CA ALA A 449 -21.54 -14.34 10.38
C ALA A 449 -22.03 -14.92 11.72
N ILE A 450 -22.66 -14.12 12.60
CA ILE A 450 -23.27 -14.60 13.84
C ILE A 450 -24.44 -15.55 13.54
N LEU A 451 -25.34 -15.15 12.62
CA LEU A 451 -26.50 -15.97 12.26
C LEU A 451 -26.09 -17.30 11.61
N ILE A 452 -25.06 -17.27 10.73
CA ILE A 452 -24.48 -18.49 10.16
C ILE A 452 -23.99 -19.40 11.28
N THR A 453 -23.18 -18.87 12.21
CA THR A 453 -22.58 -19.69 13.27
C THR A 453 -23.63 -20.35 14.16
N VAL A 454 -24.65 -19.61 14.60
CA VAL A 454 -25.69 -20.19 15.49
C VAL A 454 -26.66 -21.12 14.74
N ALA A 455 -26.91 -20.87 13.44
CA ALA A 455 -27.76 -21.72 12.63
C ALA A 455 -27.04 -23.04 12.29
N ASP A 456 -25.78 -22.99 11.89
CA ASP A 456 -24.92 -24.16 11.67
C ASP A 456 -24.84 -25.03 12.92
N ASP A 457 -24.55 -24.45 14.09
CA ASP A 457 -24.52 -25.16 15.37
C ASP A 457 -25.87 -25.84 15.71
N LEU A 458 -26.99 -25.21 15.34
CA LEU A 458 -28.33 -25.82 15.53
C LEU A 458 -28.49 -27.06 14.63
N TYR A 459 -28.14 -26.98 13.35
CA TYR A 459 -28.22 -28.10 12.41
C TYR A 459 -27.35 -29.27 12.85
N ILE A 460 -26.15 -29.00 13.26
CA ILE A 460 -25.17 -30.03 13.69
C ILE A 460 -25.62 -30.73 14.95
N TYR A 461 -26.05 -29.99 15.98
CA TYR A 461 -26.23 -30.53 17.32
C TYR A 461 -27.69 -30.87 17.70
N ARG A 462 -28.71 -30.31 17.04
CA ARG A 462 -30.09 -30.42 17.54
C ARG A 462 -31.18 -30.64 16.51
N TRP A 463 -30.89 -30.72 15.23
CA TRP A 463 -31.90 -30.97 14.24
C TRP A 463 -32.37 -32.42 14.26
N ASP A 464 -33.63 -32.68 14.73
CA ASP A 464 -34.27 -34.01 14.77
C ASP A 464 -35.26 -34.25 13.63
N GLY A 465 -35.42 -33.32 12.71
CA GLY A 465 -36.31 -33.42 11.58
C GLY A 465 -37.79 -33.12 11.88
N LYS A 466 -38.14 -32.72 13.12
CA LYS A 466 -39.53 -32.54 13.56
C LYS A 466 -40.06 -31.09 13.56
N GLY A 467 -39.48 -30.23 12.77
CA GLY A 467 -39.93 -28.84 12.64
C GLY A 467 -39.24 -27.87 13.59
N LEU A 468 -39.49 -26.57 13.42
CA LEU A 468 -38.86 -25.51 14.18
C LEU A 468 -39.41 -25.45 15.60
N SER A 469 -38.59 -25.77 16.59
CA SER A 469 -38.92 -25.65 18.01
C SER A 469 -37.95 -24.68 18.72
N GLY A 470 -38.43 -24.01 19.76
CA GLY A 470 -37.58 -23.24 20.69
C GLY A 470 -36.54 -22.33 20.00
N HIS A 471 -35.26 -22.72 20.04
CA HIS A 471 -34.14 -21.99 19.49
C HIS A 471 -34.20 -21.83 17.98
N GLY A 472 -34.68 -22.84 17.23
CA GLY A 472 -34.85 -22.74 15.79
C GLY A 472 -35.81 -21.63 15.37
N LYS A 473 -36.90 -21.41 16.12
CA LYS A 473 -37.80 -20.27 15.87
C LYS A 473 -37.13 -18.93 16.13
N ILE A 474 -36.34 -18.83 17.19
CA ILE A 474 -35.62 -17.59 17.52
C ILE A 474 -34.65 -17.23 16.40
N ILE A 475 -33.82 -18.21 15.95
CA ILE A 475 -32.86 -18.00 14.87
C ILE A 475 -33.57 -17.61 13.57
N PHE A 476 -34.64 -18.32 13.23
CA PHE A 476 -35.41 -18.04 12.02
C PHE A 476 -36.06 -16.65 12.04
N HIS A 477 -36.62 -16.22 13.18
CA HIS A 477 -37.19 -14.88 13.33
C HIS A 477 -36.10 -13.78 13.28
N ALA A 478 -34.98 -14.01 13.91
CA ALA A 478 -33.83 -13.07 13.84
C ALA A 478 -33.33 -12.92 12.39
N LEU A 479 -33.25 -14.03 11.66
CA LEU A 479 -32.84 -14.06 10.26
C LEU A 479 -33.86 -13.37 9.34
N ASP A 480 -35.16 -13.70 9.48
CA ASP A 480 -36.23 -13.08 8.68
C ASP A 480 -36.28 -11.57 8.92
N ASN A 481 -36.19 -11.12 10.18
CA ASN A 481 -36.13 -9.71 10.49
C ASN A 481 -34.89 -9.05 9.87
N PHE A 482 -33.73 -9.70 9.95
CA PHE A 482 -32.50 -9.19 9.38
C PHE A 482 -32.58 -9.04 7.85
N MET A 483 -33.14 -10.03 7.13
CA MET A 483 -33.35 -9.94 5.69
C MET A 483 -34.31 -8.81 5.32
N ARG A 484 -35.41 -8.65 6.06
CA ARG A 484 -36.38 -7.54 5.87
C ARG A 484 -35.75 -6.17 6.11
N ASP A 485 -34.89 -6.04 7.12
CA ASP A 485 -34.16 -4.81 7.39
C ASP A 485 -33.24 -4.44 6.23
N ILE A 486 -32.56 -5.44 5.62
CA ILE A 486 -31.72 -5.24 4.43
C ILE A 486 -32.58 -4.82 3.23
N ALA A 487 -33.64 -5.56 2.94
CA ALA A 487 -34.53 -5.28 1.81
C ALA A 487 -35.19 -3.89 1.94
N ALA A 488 -35.66 -3.49 3.12
CA ALA A 488 -36.26 -2.19 3.37
C ALA A 488 -35.28 -1.03 3.11
N LYS A 489 -34.01 -1.21 3.49
CA LYS A 489 -32.94 -0.20 3.22
C LYS A 489 -32.60 -0.08 1.74
N GLN A 490 -32.75 -1.16 0.97
CA GLN A 490 -32.52 -1.18 -0.47
C GLN A 490 -33.69 -0.67 -1.30
N LEU A 491 -34.91 -0.84 -0.83
CA LEU A 491 -36.11 -0.41 -1.54
C LEU A 491 -36.10 1.08 -1.86
N HIS A 492 -35.60 1.93 -0.96
CA HIS A 492 -35.53 3.36 -1.15
C HIS A 492 -34.58 3.82 -2.27
N PRO A 493 -33.33 3.33 -2.37
CA PRO A 493 -32.41 3.72 -3.43
C PRO A 493 -32.67 3.09 -4.79
N GLN A 494 -33.18 1.85 -4.83
CA GLN A 494 -33.25 1.05 -6.06
C GLN A 494 -34.68 0.80 -6.58
N GLY A 495 -35.71 1.06 -5.76
CA GLY A 495 -37.10 0.86 -6.14
C GLY A 495 -37.54 -0.60 -6.31
N SER A 496 -36.69 -1.57 -5.98
CA SER A 496 -36.98 -3.00 -6.12
C SER A 496 -36.87 -3.75 -4.80
N ASP A 497 -37.80 -4.64 -4.53
CA ASP A 497 -37.82 -5.51 -3.36
C ASP A 497 -36.95 -6.74 -3.63
N ILE A 498 -35.85 -6.87 -2.86
CA ILE A 498 -34.92 -8.00 -2.94
C ILE A 498 -35.16 -9.07 -1.89
N THR A 499 -36.31 -9.02 -1.16
CA THR A 499 -36.60 -9.96 -0.07
C THR A 499 -36.52 -11.41 -0.52
N ASN A 500 -37.11 -11.72 -1.68
CA ASN A 500 -37.11 -13.09 -2.20
C ASN A 500 -35.70 -13.56 -2.59
N ASP A 501 -34.90 -12.69 -3.21
CA ASP A 501 -33.49 -13.04 -3.57
C ASP A 501 -32.67 -13.35 -2.31
N LEU A 502 -32.85 -12.59 -1.22
CA LEU A 502 -32.16 -12.85 0.06
C LEU A 502 -32.63 -14.16 0.70
N GLN A 503 -33.92 -14.46 0.59
CA GLN A 503 -34.50 -15.74 1.07
C GLN A 503 -33.98 -16.93 0.26
N ASP A 504 -33.85 -16.79 -1.05
CA ASP A 504 -33.32 -17.85 -1.92
C ASP A 504 -31.86 -18.18 -1.58
N ILE A 505 -31.02 -17.15 -1.31
CA ILE A 505 -29.61 -17.33 -0.89
C ILE A 505 -29.53 -18.14 0.42
N TRP A 506 -30.37 -17.85 1.41
CA TRP A 506 -30.40 -18.63 2.64
C TRP A 506 -31.06 -20.01 2.44
N GLY A 507 -32.05 -20.11 1.55
CA GLY A 507 -32.70 -21.35 1.19
C GLY A 507 -31.73 -22.39 0.66
N GLU A 508 -30.84 -21.99 -0.28
CA GLU A 508 -29.83 -22.92 -0.79
C GLU A 508 -28.80 -23.30 0.30
N THR A 509 -28.44 -22.38 1.21
CA THR A 509 -27.57 -22.70 2.34
C THR A 509 -28.18 -23.75 3.27
N PHE A 510 -29.46 -23.62 3.61
CA PHE A 510 -30.18 -24.63 4.42
C PHE A 510 -30.30 -25.99 3.72
N VAL A 511 -30.51 -25.98 2.40
CA VAL A 511 -30.55 -27.21 1.61
C VAL A 511 -29.21 -27.91 1.61
N SER A 512 -28.11 -27.15 1.45
CA SER A 512 -26.76 -27.72 1.47
C SER A 512 -26.40 -28.33 2.83
N TRP A 513 -26.74 -27.68 3.95
CA TRP A 513 -26.57 -28.26 5.30
C TRP A 513 -27.38 -29.52 5.51
N LEU A 514 -28.62 -29.56 4.99
CA LEU A 514 -29.47 -30.77 5.05
C LEU A 514 -28.84 -31.91 4.24
N THR A 515 -28.30 -31.62 3.07
CA THR A 515 -27.61 -32.59 2.20
C THR A 515 -26.41 -33.19 2.91
N GLU A 516 -25.47 -32.36 3.47
CA GLU A 516 -24.34 -32.84 4.22
C GLU A 516 -24.74 -33.67 5.45
N THR A 517 -25.77 -33.23 6.17
CA THR A 517 -26.32 -33.97 7.30
C THR A 517 -26.89 -35.33 6.86
N THR A 518 -27.50 -35.39 5.68
CA THR A 518 -28.04 -36.61 5.10
C THR A 518 -26.94 -37.57 4.69
N TRP A 519 -25.86 -37.06 4.07
CA TRP A 519 -24.68 -37.88 3.74
C TRP A 519 -24.08 -38.51 4.99
N SER A 520 -23.83 -37.72 6.03
CA SER A 520 -23.28 -38.20 7.30
C SER A 520 -24.14 -39.25 7.97
N LYS A 521 -25.49 -39.08 7.97
CA LYS A 521 -26.43 -40.02 8.58
C LYS A 521 -26.66 -41.30 7.76
N SER A 522 -26.59 -41.23 6.44
CA SER A 522 -26.80 -42.37 5.54
C SER A 522 -25.52 -43.16 5.26
N GLY A 523 -24.36 -42.61 5.58
CA GLY A 523 -23.07 -43.15 5.18
C GLY A 523 -22.80 -43.06 3.68
N TYR A 524 -23.50 -42.15 2.98
CA TYR A 524 -23.24 -41.88 1.57
C TYR A 524 -21.93 -41.10 1.40
N ILE A 525 -21.10 -41.55 0.49
CA ILE A 525 -19.83 -40.91 0.16
C ILE A 525 -20.02 -40.22 -1.19
N PRO A 526 -20.07 -38.87 -1.24
CA PRO A 526 -20.16 -38.12 -2.49
C PRO A 526 -18.87 -38.17 -3.28
N SER A 527 -18.92 -37.94 -4.60
CA SER A 527 -17.72 -37.63 -5.38
C SER A 527 -17.14 -36.27 -4.98
N ILE A 528 -15.86 -36.04 -5.30
CA ILE A 528 -15.20 -34.74 -5.03
C ILE A 528 -15.99 -33.57 -5.64
N ASP A 529 -16.49 -33.72 -6.88
CA ASP A 529 -17.27 -32.69 -7.56
C ASP A 529 -18.61 -32.42 -6.84
N GLU A 530 -19.35 -33.46 -6.49
CA GLU A 530 -20.63 -33.35 -5.76
C GLU A 530 -20.43 -32.73 -4.37
N TYR A 531 -19.33 -33.11 -3.71
CA TYR A 531 -18.96 -32.53 -2.44
C TYR A 531 -18.65 -31.03 -2.57
N LEU A 532 -17.81 -30.62 -3.53
CA LEU A 532 -17.44 -29.22 -3.73
C LEU A 532 -18.65 -28.35 -4.11
N GLU A 533 -19.54 -28.84 -4.99
CA GLU A 533 -20.77 -28.13 -5.35
C GLU A 533 -21.66 -27.86 -4.13
N THR A 534 -21.78 -28.81 -3.20
CA THR A 534 -22.60 -28.68 -2.00
C THR A 534 -21.85 -27.85 -0.92
N SER A 535 -20.60 -28.21 -0.66
CA SER A 535 -19.83 -27.68 0.48
C SER A 535 -19.40 -26.22 0.29
N MET A 536 -19.19 -25.74 -0.94
CA MET A 536 -18.96 -24.33 -1.20
C MET A 536 -20.16 -23.45 -0.84
N ILE A 537 -21.41 -24.00 -0.90
CA ILE A 537 -22.60 -23.30 -0.47
C ILE A 537 -22.75 -23.40 1.06
N SER A 538 -22.51 -24.57 1.64
CA SER A 538 -22.65 -24.81 3.07
C SER A 538 -21.73 -23.96 3.95
N ILE A 539 -20.55 -23.53 3.45
CA ILE A 539 -19.68 -22.59 4.16
C ILE A 539 -20.30 -21.18 4.29
N ALA A 540 -21.38 -20.90 3.57
CA ALA A 540 -22.25 -19.71 3.65
C ALA A 540 -21.53 -18.35 3.45
N THR A 541 -20.36 -18.31 2.84
CA THR A 541 -19.59 -17.08 2.61
C THR A 541 -20.32 -16.09 1.70
N HIS A 542 -21.08 -16.60 0.72
CA HIS A 542 -21.88 -15.80 -0.21
C HIS A 542 -22.99 -15.01 0.50
N THR A 543 -23.62 -15.55 1.57
CA THR A 543 -24.60 -14.82 2.37
C THR A 543 -24.00 -13.59 3.05
N ILE A 544 -22.69 -13.63 3.38
CA ILE A 544 -21.97 -12.51 3.98
C ILE A 544 -21.70 -11.43 2.93
N VAL A 545 -21.01 -11.81 1.83
CA VAL A 545 -20.50 -10.80 0.87
C VAL A 545 -21.60 -10.20 0.02
N LEU A 546 -22.62 -10.98 -0.37
CA LEU A 546 -23.73 -10.47 -1.18
C LEU A 546 -24.64 -9.54 -0.38
N PHE A 547 -24.98 -9.91 0.87
CA PHE A 547 -25.76 -9.07 1.76
C PHE A 547 -25.07 -7.74 2.07
N ALA A 548 -23.79 -7.78 2.36
CA ALA A 548 -22.99 -6.60 2.63
C ALA A 548 -22.80 -5.72 1.39
N SER A 549 -22.69 -6.34 0.20
CA SER A 549 -22.60 -5.64 -1.07
C SER A 549 -23.82 -4.79 -1.38
N CYS A 550 -24.99 -5.14 -0.84
CA CYS A 550 -26.19 -4.32 -0.94
C CYS A 550 -26.05 -2.94 -0.27
N PHE A 551 -25.10 -2.75 0.64
CA PHE A 551 -24.85 -1.47 1.34
C PHE A 551 -23.68 -0.67 0.76
N MET A 552 -23.07 -1.12 -0.33
CA MET A 552 -22.06 -0.36 -1.01
C MET A 552 -22.67 0.77 -1.84
N SER A 553 -21.90 1.84 -2.05
CA SER A 553 -22.34 3.06 -2.73
C SER A 553 -22.81 2.85 -4.17
N LEU A 554 -22.37 1.79 -4.81
CA LEU A 554 -22.83 1.33 -6.12
C LEU A 554 -23.70 0.12 -5.92
N SER A 555 -24.98 0.23 -6.27
CA SER A 555 -25.95 -0.83 -6.10
C SER A 555 -25.57 -2.08 -6.89
N LEU A 556 -25.58 -3.24 -6.22
CA LEU A 556 -25.36 -4.52 -6.87
C LEU A 556 -26.53 -4.81 -7.83
N PRO A 557 -26.27 -5.17 -9.09
CA PRO A 557 -27.36 -5.59 -10.00
C PRO A 557 -28.11 -6.78 -9.41
N HIS A 558 -29.45 -6.73 -9.41
CA HIS A 558 -30.33 -7.80 -8.90
C HIS A 558 -29.98 -9.20 -9.41
N LYS A 559 -29.55 -9.29 -10.69
CA LYS A 559 -29.14 -10.57 -11.30
C LYS A 559 -28.05 -11.29 -10.50
N LEU A 560 -27.16 -10.54 -9.82
CA LEU A 560 -26.00 -11.09 -9.09
C LEU A 560 -26.35 -11.64 -7.71
N LEU A 561 -27.59 -11.40 -7.23
CA LEU A 561 -28.12 -12.02 -6.01
C LEU A 561 -28.72 -13.40 -6.27
N LYS A 562 -28.88 -13.81 -7.54
CA LYS A 562 -29.48 -15.11 -7.86
C LYS A 562 -28.43 -16.22 -7.81
N PRO A 563 -28.73 -17.37 -7.17
CA PRO A 563 -27.81 -18.50 -7.01
C PRO A 563 -27.15 -18.96 -8.30
N THR A 564 -27.91 -18.97 -9.41
CA THR A 564 -27.40 -19.38 -10.73
C THR A 564 -26.49 -18.34 -11.42
N GLN A 565 -26.44 -17.12 -10.91
CA GLN A 565 -25.78 -15.98 -11.55
C GLN A 565 -24.69 -15.31 -10.68
N TYR A 566 -24.21 -16.03 -9.64
CA TYR A 566 -23.08 -15.53 -8.86
C TYR A 566 -21.85 -15.30 -9.73
N GLU A 567 -21.25 -14.14 -9.53
CA GLU A 567 -19.99 -13.81 -10.21
C GLU A 567 -18.88 -14.81 -9.87
N PRO A 568 -17.95 -15.08 -10.80
CA PRO A 568 -16.83 -16.00 -10.57
C PRO A 568 -16.06 -15.70 -9.29
N VAL A 569 -15.84 -14.42 -8.95
CA VAL A 569 -15.14 -14.02 -7.72
C VAL A 569 -15.87 -14.46 -6.44
N THR A 570 -17.22 -14.46 -6.45
CA THR A 570 -18.02 -14.95 -5.32
C THR A 570 -17.86 -16.47 -5.18
N LYS A 571 -17.96 -17.20 -6.30
CA LYS A 571 -17.78 -18.66 -6.31
C LYS A 571 -16.36 -19.07 -5.88
N LEU A 572 -15.35 -18.37 -6.38
CA LEU A 572 -13.96 -18.58 -5.95
C LEU A 572 -13.79 -18.37 -4.44
N LEU A 573 -14.37 -17.31 -3.88
CA LEU A 573 -14.32 -17.07 -2.44
C LEU A 573 -14.99 -18.19 -1.64
N MET A 574 -16.15 -18.70 -2.11
CA MET A 574 -16.86 -19.81 -1.49
C MET A 574 -16.01 -21.09 -1.46
N VAL A 575 -15.41 -21.45 -2.59
CA VAL A 575 -14.51 -22.62 -2.70
C VAL A 575 -13.28 -22.43 -1.81
N ILE A 576 -12.62 -21.29 -1.88
CA ILE A 576 -11.42 -21.02 -1.07
C ILE A 576 -11.73 -21.11 0.43
N ALA A 577 -12.85 -20.53 0.87
CA ALA A 577 -13.26 -20.59 2.27
C ALA A 577 -13.48 -22.04 2.73
N ARG A 578 -14.08 -22.88 1.88
CA ARG A 578 -14.29 -24.31 2.14
C ARG A 578 -12.95 -25.05 2.24
N LEU A 579 -12.07 -24.90 1.26
CA LEU A 579 -10.76 -25.57 1.24
C LEU A 579 -9.91 -25.19 2.44
N LEU A 580 -9.91 -23.91 2.83
CA LEU A 580 -9.22 -23.44 4.03
C LEU A 580 -9.75 -24.11 5.30
N ASN A 581 -11.07 -24.25 5.40
CA ASN A 581 -11.70 -24.94 6.53
C ASN A 581 -11.32 -26.42 6.54
N ASP A 582 -11.48 -27.13 5.42
CA ASP A 582 -11.25 -28.56 5.29
C ASP A 582 -9.82 -28.98 5.69
N ILE A 583 -8.81 -28.21 5.23
CA ILE A 583 -7.41 -28.47 5.61
C ILE A 583 -7.19 -28.40 7.13
N GLN A 584 -7.96 -27.61 7.85
CA GLN A 584 -7.78 -27.40 9.29
C GLN A 584 -8.78 -28.20 10.17
N SER A 585 -9.84 -28.77 9.56
CA SER A 585 -10.91 -29.44 10.30
C SER A 585 -10.98 -30.95 10.05
N TYR A 586 -10.21 -31.51 9.11
CA TYR A 586 -10.33 -32.90 8.67
C TYR A 586 -10.28 -33.93 9.81
N GLN A 587 -9.42 -33.74 10.81
CA GLN A 587 -9.31 -34.66 11.95
C GLN A 587 -10.60 -34.69 12.77
N LYS A 588 -11.12 -33.50 13.11
CA LYS A 588 -12.37 -33.37 13.87
C LYS A 588 -13.56 -33.88 13.07
N GLU A 589 -13.61 -33.56 11.78
CA GLU A 589 -14.70 -33.98 10.90
C GLU A 589 -14.69 -35.50 10.65
N GLN A 590 -13.51 -36.11 10.61
CA GLN A 590 -13.37 -37.58 10.59
C GLN A 590 -13.94 -38.22 11.85
N GLU A 591 -13.64 -37.66 13.03
CA GLU A 591 -14.21 -38.15 14.30
C GLU A 591 -15.73 -37.97 14.37
N ASP A 592 -16.25 -36.88 13.81
CA ASP A 592 -17.67 -36.55 13.75
C ASP A 592 -18.43 -37.31 12.62
N GLY A 593 -17.74 -38.08 11.77
CA GLY A 593 -18.32 -38.82 10.62
C GLY A 593 -18.84 -37.88 9.53
N LYS A 594 -18.20 -36.70 9.37
CA LYS A 594 -18.53 -35.73 8.34
C LYS A 594 -17.65 -35.88 7.11
N MET A 595 -18.18 -35.43 5.96
CA MET A 595 -17.42 -35.36 4.71
C MET A 595 -16.44 -34.19 4.76
N ASN A 596 -15.26 -34.39 4.16
CA ASN A 596 -14.20 -33.39 4.07
C ASN A 596 -13.34 -33.67 2.85
N LEU A 597 -12.92 -32.66 2.11
CA LEU A 597 -12.20 -32.88 0.85
C LEU A 597 -10.89 -33.63 1.02
N VAL A 598 -10.14 -33.35 2.12
CA VAL A 598 -8.89 -34.07 2.39
C VAL A 598 -9.14 -35.58 2.59
N LEU A 599 -10.24 -35.93 3.23
CA LEU A 599 -10.62 -37.32 3.44
C LEU A 599 -11.13 -37.99 2.15
N LEU A 600 -11.88 -37.27 1.33
CA LEU A 600 -12.37 -37.78 0.04
C LEU A 600 -11.21 -37.96 -0.96
N ASP A 601 -10.25 -37.05 -1.02
CA ASP A 601 -9.05 -37.22 -1.86
C ASP A 601 -8.23 -38.43 -1.42
N LEU A 602 -8.13 -38.69 -0.12
CA LEU A 602 -7.45 -39.88 0.42
C LEU A 602 -8.21 -41.16 0.04
N GLU A 603 -9.55 -41.14 0.01
CA GLU A 603 -10.38 -42.29 -0.33
C GLU A 603 -10.32 -42.61 -1.85
N GLU A 604 -10.30 -41.59 -2.71
CA GLU A 604 -10.10 -41.75 -4.15
C GLU A 604 -8.67 -42.21 -4.48
N ASN A 605 -7.68 -41.92 -3.62
CA ASN A 605 -6.28 -42.24 -3.80
C ASN A 605 -5.75 -43.17 -2.66
N PRO A 606 -6.14 -44.45 -2.59
CA PRO A 606 -5.82 -45.35 -1.45
C PRO A 606 -4.33 -45.61 -1.25
N ARG A 607 -3.45 -45.18 -2.15
CA ARG A 607 -1.99 -45.29 -2.03
C ARG A 607 -1.33 -44.02 -1.46
N ALA A 608 -2.07 -42.91 -1.40
CA ALA A 608 -1.59 -41.67 -0.83
C ALA A 608 -1.67 -41.73 0.71
N ASP A 609 -0.80 -41.01 1.37
CA ASP A 609 -0.92 -40.72 2.79
C ASP A 609 -1.67 -39.39 3.01
N ILE A 610 -2.03 -39.12 4.22
CA ILE A 610 -2.80 -37.92 4.58
C ILE A 610 -2.05 -36.62 4.25
N GLU A 611 -0.71 -36.60 4.35
CA GLU A 611 0.10 -35.43 4.02
C GLU A 611 0.10 -35.16 2.52
N SER A 612 0.09 -36.20 1.69
CA SER A 612 -0.05 -36.08 0.23
C SER A 612 -1.42 -35.49 -0.13
N SER A 613 -2.50 -35.96 0.50
CA SER A 613 -3.84 -35.44 0.28
C SER A 613 -3.95 -33.97 0.71
N ILE A 614 -3.41 -33.61 1.88
CA ILE A 614 -3.35 -32.21 2.32
C ILE A 614 -2.57 -31.35 1.30
N THR A 615 -1.50 -31.89 0.74
CA THR A 615 -0.69 -31.18 -0.26
C THR A 615 -1.48 -30.94 -1.54
N ASN A 616 -2.19 -31.95 -2.06
CA ASN A 616 -3.05 -31.83 -3.22
C ASN A 616 -4.13 -30.75 -3.02
N VAL A 617 -4.81 -30.76 -1.87
CA VAL A 617 -5.84 -29.75 -1.56
C VAL A 617 -5.21 -28.36 -1.41
N ARG A 618 -3.99 -28.22 -0.88
CA ARG A 618 -3.27 -26.95 -0.81
C ARG A 618 -2.89 -26.40 -2.19
N GLU A 619 -2.48 -27.25 -3.11
CA GLU A 619 -2.17 -26.83 -4.48
C GLU A 619 -3.41 -26.25 -5.18
N ILE A 620 -4.56 -26.94 -5.06
CA ILE A 620 -5.84 -26.44 -5.55
C ILE A 620 -6.18 -25.09 -4.90
N LEU A 621 -6.04 -24.99 -3.59
CA LEU A 621 -6.30 -23.77 -2.82
C LEU A 621 -5.43 -22.60 -3.30
N GLU A 622 -4.12 -22.81 -3.49
CA GLU A 622 -3.21 -21.73 -3.94
C GLU A 622 -3.56 -21.27 -5.35
N GLU A 623 -3.92 -22.15 -6.26
CA GLU A 623 -4.35 -21.77 -7.59
C GLU A 623 -5.67 -20.96 -7.56
N LYS A 624 -6.66 -21.40 -6.77
CA LYS A 624 -7.92 -20.64 -6.60
C LYS A 624 -7.71 -19.26 -5.97
N LYS A 625 -6.72 -19.10 -5.11
CA LYS A 625 -6.34 -17.77 -4.57
C LYS A 625 -5.76 -16.85 -5.63
N LYS A 626 -4.91 -17.38 -6.52
CA LYS A 626 -4.34 -16.60 -7.64
C LYS A 626 -5.43 -16.14 -8.60
N GLU A 627 -6.39 -17.04 -8.95
CA GLU A 627 -7.56 -16.69 -9.74
C GLU A 627 -8.40 -15.59 -9.06
N LEU A 628 -8.67 -15.73 -7.77
CA LEU A 628 -9.47 -14.74 -7.04
C LEU A 628 -8.75 -13.38 -6.98
N LEU A 629 -7.45 -13.35 -6.74
CA LEU A 629 -6.67 -12.11 -6.72
C LEU A 629 -6.74 -11.39 -8.07
N GLU A 630 -6.67 -12.12 -9.17
CA GLU A 630 -6.81 -11.57 -10.51
C GLU A 630 -8.20 -10.94 -10.71
N HIS A 631 -9.27 -11.66 -10.36
CA HIS A 631 -10.66 -11.16 -10.45
C HIS A 631 -10.92 -9.93 -9.56
N VAL A 632 -10.28 -9.85 -8.40
CA VAL A 632 -10.45 -8.73 -7.47
C VAL A 632 -9.66 -7.51 -7.88
N LEU A 633 -8.40 -7.71 -8.30
CA LEU A 633 -7.48 -6.62 -8.55
C LEU A 633 -7.58 -6.06 -9.97
N MET A 634 -7.87 -6.91 -10.96
CA MET A 634 -7.94 -6.47 -12.36
C MET A 634 -9.35 -6.00 -12.74
N ASP A 635 -9.41 -4.97 -13.57
CA ASP A 635 -10.65 -4.51 -14.17
C ASP A 635 -11.01 -5.34 -15.41
N GLY A 636 -12.30 -5.50 -15.70
CA GLY A 636 -12.80 -6.18 -16.90
C GLY A 636 -13.03 -7.69 -16.77
N PHE A 637 -12.68 -8.33 -15.65
CA PHE A 637 -12.91 -9.75 -15.43
C PHE A 637 -14.32 -10.10 -14.91
N ASN A 638 -15.03 -9.12 -14.36
CA ASN A 638 -16.38 -9.32 -13.82
C ASN A 638 -17.12 -7.98 -13.71
N ASP A 639 -18.44 -8.05 -13.50
CA ASP A 639 -19.35 -6.91 -13.41
C ASP A 639 -19.43 -6.29 -11.98
N LEU A 640 -18.68 -6.82 -11.00
CA LEU A 640 -18.74 -6.31 -9.64
C LEU A 640 -18.06 -4.94 -9.51
N PRO A 641 -18.69 -3.98 -8.82
CA PRO A 641 -18.04 -2.73 -8.47
C PRO A 641 -16.79 -2.92 -7.62
N LYS A 642 -15.76 -2.08 -7.80
CA LYS A 642 -14.49 -2.15 -7.07
C LYS A 642 -14.64 -2.26 -5.53
N PRO A 643 -15.55 -1.54 -4.86
CA PRO A 643 -15.78 -1.73 -3.42
C PRO A 643 -16.26 -3.15 -3.06
N CYS A 644 -17.10 -3.77 -3.89
CA CYS A 644 -17.54 -5.15 -3.68
C CYS A 644 -16.39 -6.15 -3.86
N LYS A 645 -15.53 -5.95 -4.87
CA LYS A 645 -14.31 -6.74 -5.05
C LYS A 645 -13.41 -6.66 -3.82
N HIS A 646 -13.21 -5.47 -3.26
CA HIS A 646 -12.42 -5.28 -2.04
C HIS A 646 -13.05 -5.94 -0.81
N LEU A 647 -14.38 -6.02 -0.74
CA LEU A 647 -15.06 -6.76 0.31
C LEU A 647 -14.76 -8.26 0.21
N HIS A 648 -14.77 -8.84 -1.01
CA HIS A 648 -14.37 -10.24 -1.22
C HIS A 648 -12.93 -10.48 -0.78
N LEU A 649 -12.00 -9.57 -1.09
CA LEU A 649 -10.63 -9.65 -0.61
C LEU A 649 -10.53 -9.57 0.92
N SER A 650 -11.31 -8.70 1.55
CA SER A 650 -11.37 -8.60 3.02
C SER A 650 -11.88 -9.90 3.64
N CYS A 651 -12.91 -10.51 3.06
CA CYS A 651 -13.40 -11.81 3.52
C CYS A 651 -12.37 -12.92 3.31
N LEU A 652 -11.68 -12.97 2.17
CA LEU A 652 -10.58 -13.90 1.94
C LEU A 652 -9.51 -13.77 3.04
N LYS A 653 -9.09 -12.55 3.37
CA LYS A 653 -8.12 -12.31 4.45
C LYS A 653 -8.60 -12.81 5.80
N VAL A 654 -9.89 -12.64 6.10
CA VAL A 654 -10.50 -13.15 7.32
C VAL A 654 -10.43 -14.67 7.37
N PHE A 655 -10.85 -15.37 6.32
CA PHE A 655 -10.80 -16.83 6.27
C PHE A 655 -9.36 -17.32 6.34
N GLN A 656 -8.44 -16.72 5.61
CA GLN A 656 -7.02 -17.08 5.67
C GLN A 656 -6.43 -16.83 7.07
N MET A 657 -6.80 -15.76 7.76
CA MET A 657 -6.37 -15.50 9.14
C MET A 657 -6.91 -16.54 10.12
N PHE A 658 -8.17 -16.95 9.95
CA PHE A 658 -8.77 -17.96 10.81
C PHE A 658 -8.18 -19.35 10.61
N PHE A 659 -7.83 -19.71 9.39
CA PHE A 659 -7.42 -21.06 8.99
C PHE A 659 -6.00 -21.14 8.40
N ASN A 660 -5.09 -20.23 8.81
CA ASN A 660 -3.73 -20.21 8.25
C ASN A 660 -2.87 -21.41 8.65
N SER A 661 -2.81 -21.71 9.95
CA SER A 661 -1.98 -22.80 10.50
C SER A 661 -2.77 -23.76 11.38
N ASN A 662 -3.91 -23.33 11.86
CA ASN A 662 -4.84 -24.07 12.71
C ASN A 662 -6.22 -23.43 12.61
N ASN A 663 -7.24 -24.08 13.16
CA ASN A 663 -8.60 -23.52 13.26
C ASN A 663 -8.69 -22.52 14.42
N ARG A 664 -8.28 -21.27 14.19
CA ARG A 664 -8.33 -20.19 15.18
C ARG A 664 -9.75 -19.72 15.47
N PHE A 665 -10.71 -19.97 14.56
CA PHE A 665 -12.11 -19.59 14.75
C PHE A 665 -12.75 -20.36 15.90
N ASP A 666 -12.48 -21.64 16.04
CA ASP A 666 -13.00 -22.48 17.12
C ASP A 666 -12.27 -22.21 18.46
N SER A 667 -11.05 -21.70 18.43
CA SER A 667 -10.31 -21.35 19.63
C SER A 667 -11.01 -20.28 20.48
N LYS A 668 -10.95 -20.41 21.80
CA LYS A 668 -11.50 -19.42 22.74
C LYS A 668 -10.51 -18.31 23.10
N THR A 669 -9.23 -18.50 22.84
CA THR A 669 -8.16 -17.68 23.43
C THR A 669 -7.17 -17.10 22.41
N GLU A 670 -6.93 -17.78 21.29
CA GLU A 670 -5.85 -17.39 20.37
C GLU A 670 -5.97 -15.98 19.79
N LEU A 671 -7.20 -15.52 19.50
CA LEU A 671 -7.43 -14.18 18.94
C LEU A 671 -7.61 -13.09 19.99
N LEU A 672 -7.64 -13.41 21.29
CA LEU A 672 -7.92 -12.41 22.31
C LEU A 672 -6.92 -11.26 22.34
N GLN A 673 -5.63 -11.54 22.12
CA GLN A 673 -4.62 -10.49 22.06
C GLN A 673 -4.81 -9.57 20.85
N ASP A 674 -5.12 -10.14 19.68
CA ASP A 674 -5.38 -9.39 18.45
C ASP A 674 -6.64 -8.54 18.57
N ILE A 675 -7.70 -9.07 19.18
CA ILE A 675 -8.93 -8.35 19.50
C ILE A 675 -8.63 -7.19 20.46
N MET A 676 -7.88 -7.45 21.55
CA MET A 676 -7.51 -6.42 22.51
C MET A 676 -6.69 -5.31 21.85
N LYS A 677 -5.70 -5.64 21.04
CA LYS A 677 -4.89 -4.65 20.30
C LYS A 677 -5.71 -3.87 19.30
N SER A 678 -6.59 -4.53 18.56
CA SER A 678 -7.38 -3.90 17.51
C SER A 678 -8.44 -2.94 18.06
N ILE A 679 -9.14 -3.32 19.15
CA ILE A 679 -10.34 -2.62 19.61
C ILE A 679 -10.10 -1.82 20.90
N TYR A 680 -9.33 -2.35 21.86
CA TYR A 680 -9.32 -1.83 23.23
C TYR A 680 -8.00 -1.18 23.64
N ASN A 681 -6.87 -1.82 23.35
CA ASN A 681 -5.58 -1.35 23.85
C ASN A 681 -5.15 -0.08 23.11
N PRO A 682 -4.78 0.99 23.84
CA PRO A 682 -4.21 2.16 23.22
C PRO A 682 -2.90 1.81 22.49
N LEU A 683 -2.52 2.65 21.53
CA LEU A 683 -1.23 2.54 20.87
C LEU A 683 -0.09 2.74 21.88
N GLU A 684 0.96 1.92 21.78
CA GLU A 684 2.20 2.08 22.53
C GLU A 684 3.11 3.11 21.83
N TYR A 685 2.75 4.41 21.99
CA TYR A 685 3.47 5.51 21.36
C TYR A 685 4.12 6.41 22.42
N GLN A 686 5.43 6.62 22.34
CA GLN A 686 6.19 7.32 23.38
C GLN A 686 5.99 8.85 23.43
N ASN A 687 5.38 9.47 22.42
CA ASN A 687 5.30 10.93 22.27
C ASN A 687 3.95 11.55 22.67
N ARG A 688 3.29 11.05 23.73
CA ARG A 688 2.00 11.61 24.22
C ARG A 688 2.06 13.03 24.83
N LYS A 689 3.21 13.67 24.87
CA LYS A 689 3.33 15.03 25.44
C LYS A 689 2.99 16.07 24.38
N GLY A 690 1.70 16.47 24.30
CA GLY A 690 1.31 17.69 23.61
C GLY A 690 0.06 17.66 22.70
N VAL A 691 -0.65 16.55 22.59
CA VAL A 691 -1.83 16.49 21.70
C VAL A 691 -3.03 17.16 22.39
N LYS A 692 -3.35 18.40 21.98
CA LYS A 692 -4.66 19.03 22.26
C LYS A 692 -5.66 18.54 21.21
N THR A 693 -6.76 17.98 21.65
CA THR A 693 -7.90 17.59 20.80
C THR A 693 -8.36 18.75 19.91
N VAL A 694 -8.36 18.54 18.61
CA VAL A 694 -8.71 19.56 17.61
C VAL A 694 -9.88 19.07 16.76
N PRO A 695 -10.87 19.94 16.46
CA PRO A 695 -12.04 19.56 15.67
C PRO A 695 -11.72 19.34 14.18
N SER A 696 -12.34 18.31 13.60
CA SER A 696 -12.41 17.98 12.17
C SER A 696 -11.08 17.69 11.46
N ILE A 697 -10.72 16.40 11.47
CA ILE A 697 -9.54 15.79 10.82
C ILE A 697 -9.58 15.98 9.29
N GLN A 698 -10.71 15.81 8.64
CA GLN A 698 -10.84 15.81 7.16
C GLN A 698 -10.45 17.13 6.48
N SER A 699 -10.76 18.28 7.05
CA SER A 699 -10.44 19.57 6.42
C SER A 699 -8.98 20.00 6.60
N ARG A 700 -8.31 19.49 7.65
CA ARG A 700 -6.88 19.76 7.89
C ARG A 700 -5.97 18.89 7.03
N LEU A 701 -6.30 17.62 6.87
CA LEU A 701 -5.59 16.66 6.03
C LEU A 701 -5.45 17.13 4.59
N LYS A 702 -6.56 17.55 3.99
CA LYS A 702 -6.59 18.07 2.63
C LYS A 702 -5.66 19.28 2.45
N LYS A 703 -5.55 20.13 3.46
CA LYS A 703 -4.77 21.37 3.40
C LYS A 703 -3.26 21.13 3.53
N GLU A 704 -2.81 20.15 4.32
CA GLU A 704 -1.39 19.84 4.52
C GLU A 704 -0.80 18.95 3.43
N TYR A 705 -1.60 18.05 2.88
CA TYR A 705 -1.22 17.31 1.66
C TYR A 705 -1.08 18.24 0.45
N MET A 706 -1.93 19.26 0.33
CA MET A 706 -1.77 20.30 -0.69
C MET A 706 -0.44 21.07 -0.51
N ILE A 707 0.05 21.22 0.72
CA ILE A 707 1.36 21.82 1.00
C ILE A 707 2.49 20.85 0.62
N ILE A 708 2.36 19.56 0.91
CA ILE A 708 3.34 18.54 0.54
C ILE A 708 3.39 18.37 -0.98
N ASN A 709 2.24 18.32 -1.65
CA ASN A 709 2.19 18.26 -3.12
C ASN A 709 2.52 19.61 -3.80
N SER A 710 2.21 20.75 -3.18
CA SER A 710 2.64 22.03 -3.74
C SER A 710 4.16 22.23 -3.66
N THR A 711 4.82 21.62 -2.67
CA THR A 711 6.28 21.56 -2.62
C THR A 711 6.88 20.49 -3.54
N ALA A 712 6.11 19.42 -3.86
CA ALA A 712 6.49 18.36 -4.80
C ALA A 712 6.01 18.63 -6.24
N SER A 713 4.83 19.23 -6.45
CA SER A 713 4.21 19.45 -7.76
C SER A 713 4.38 20.85 -8.32
N THR A 714 5.02 21.80 -7.63
CA THR A 714 5.49 23.02 -8.28
C THR A 714 6.49 22.75 -9.41
N SER A 715 6.94 21.51 -9.56
CA SER A 715 7.72 21.05 -10.70
C SER A 715 6.89 20.49 -11.87
N ALA A 716 5.63 20.08 -11.66
CA ALA A 716 4.86 19.35 -12.68
C ALA A 716 3.67 20.11 -13.28
N VAL A 717 3.14 21.13 -12.64
CA VAL A 717 1.85 21.74 -13.04
C VAL A 717 1.97 22.94 -14.00
N ASN A 718 3.16 23.41 -14.32
CA ASN A 718 3.34 24.56 -15.22
C ASN A 718 3.67 24.20 -16.69
N LEU A 719 3.24 23.05 -17.20
CA LEU A 719 3.50 22.66 -18.60
C LEU A 719 2.30 22.78 -19.55
N HIS A 720 1.14 23.21 -19.09
CA HIS A 720 0.03 23.52 -20.00
C HIS A 720 -0.69 24.79 -19.54
N LEU A 721 -0.29 25.94 -20.09
CA LEU A 721 -1.13 27.05 -20.46
C LEU A 721 -0.25 28.23 -20.91
N CYS A 722 0.06 28.27 -22.20
CA CYS A 722 0.16 29.48 -22.97
C CYS A 722 -0.53 29.28 -24.31
N PRO A 723 -1.56 30.02 -24.59
CA PRO A 723 -1.65 30.61 -25.91
C PRO A 723 -1.71 32.14 -25.83
N ASN A 724 -0.89 32.75 -26.68
CA ASN A 724 -0.93 34.07 -27.21
C ASN A 724 -2.25 34.82 -27.03
N HIS A 725 -2.18 36.03 -26.47
CA HIS A 725 -2.56 37.31 -27.08
C HIS A 725 -2.57 38.41 -26.02
N CYS A 726 -1.64 39.33 -26.12
CA CYS A 726 -1.87 40.76 -25.80
C CYS A 726 -2.56 41.40 -26.98
N PRO A 727 -3.42 42.42 -26.77
CA PRO A 727 -2.90 43.76 -26.56
C PRO A 727 -3.74 44.72 -25.67
N ALA A 728 -3.01 45.67 -25.09
CA ALA A 728 -3.25 47.09 -24.93
C ALA A 728 -4.54 47.67 -24.28
N VAL A 729 -4.34 48.34 -23.12
CA VAL A 729 -4.63 49.75 -22.79
C VAL A 729 -6.07 50.26 -22.97
N ASP A 730 -6.80 50.65 -21.90
CA ASP A 730 -6.95 51.97 -21.34
C ASP A 730 -8.04 52.07 -20.27
N ASN A 731 -7.72 52.86 -19.26
CA ASN A 731 -8.48 53.68 -18.32
C ASN A 731 -10.03 53.79 -18.41
N HIS A 732 -10.70 53.65 -17.31
CA HIS A 732 -11.44 54.64 -16.54
C HIS A 732 -12.46 54.03 -15.57
N SER A 733 -12.33 54.37 -14.32
CA SER A 733 -13.38 54.35 -13.27
C SER A 733 -14.22 55.65 -13.42
N PRO A 734 -15.33 55.91 -12.73
CA PRO A 734 -16.08 55.20 -11.68
C PRO A 734 -17.64 55.33 -11.78
N TYR A 735 -18.32 54.91 -10.71
CA TYR A 735 -19.70 55.18 -10.24
C TYR A 735 -20.73 54.05 -10.35
N GLY A 736 -21.16 53.56 -9.18
CA GLY A 736 -22.46 52.93 -8.96
C GLY A 736 -23.60 53.95 -8.86
N PRO A 737 -24.80 53.67 -8.34
CA PRO A 737 -25.36 52.43 -7.81
C PRO A 737 -26.82 52.14 -8.26
N ALA A 738 -27.42 51.06 -7.72
CA ALA A 738 -28.85 50.89 -7.37
C ALA A 738 -29.84 50.29 -8.39
N GLY A 739 -30.44 49.21 -8.02
CA GLY A 739 -31.89 49.16 -7.82
C GLY A 739 -32.73 48.23 -8.69
N HIS A 740 -33.43 47.31 -8.01
CA HIS A 740 -34.78 46.80 -8.26
C HIS A 740 -35.05 45.59 -9.17
N THR A 741 -35.38 44.49 -8.47
CA THR A 741 -36.64 43.67 -8.55
C THR A 741 -37.38 43.50 -9.89
N ARG A 742 -37.65 42.25 -10.26
CA ARG A 742 -38.97 41.57 -10.31
C ARG A 742 -38.98 40.31 -11.19
N ASN A 743 -39.53 39.27 -10.59
CA ASN A 743 -40.33 38.16 -11.09
C ASN A 743 -40.85 38.17 -12.52
N ILE A 744 -40.97 36.99 -13.18
CA ILE A 744 -42.21 36.29 -13.52
C ILE A 744 -41.94 35.08 -14.49
N HIS A 745 -42.42 33.92 -14.10
CA HIS A 745 -43.08 32.78 -14.81
C HIS A 745 -42.94 32.64 -16.36
N GLN A 746 -42.67 31.42 -16.86
CA GLN A 746 -43.63 30.49 -17.46
C GLN A 746 -42.94 29.30 -18.17
N THR A 747 -43.50 28.13 -18.01
CA THR A 747 -43.34 26.86 -18.72
C THR A 747 -44.36 26.77 -19.89
N PRO A 748 -44.50 25.59 -20.58
CA PRO A 748 -43.81 25.11 -21.80
C PRO A 748 -44.76 25.09 -23.02
N PRO A 749 -44.57 24.37 -24.15
CA PRO A 749 -45.22 23.06 -24.31
C PRO A 749 -44.50 22.03 -25.23
N GLU A 750 -45.08 20.82 -25.15
CA GLU A 750 -44.91 19.59 -25.89
C GLU A 750 -45.11 19.68 -27.42
N SER A 751 -44.51 18.72 -28.16
CA SER A 751 -45.17 17.98 -29.23
C SER A 751 -44.35 16.76 -29.68
N GLU A 752 -44.90 15.61 -29.45
CA GLU A 752 -45.15 14.46 -30.31
C GLU A 752 -44.57 14.48 -31.74
N TYR A 753 -43.96 13.36 -32.15
CA TYR A 753 -44.39 12.60 -33.33
C TYR A 753 -43.83 11.16 -33.32
N THR A 754 -44.76 10.27 -33.54
CA THR A 754 -44.77 8.87 -33.85
C THR A 754 -44.09 8.44 -35.14
N GLY A 755 -43.65 7.18 -35.21
CA GLY A 755 -43.35 6.54 -36.51
C GLY A 755 -42.65 5.16 -36.37
N THR A 756 -43.43 4.21 -36.36
CA THR A 756 -43.41 2.77 -36.55
C THR A 756 -42.54 2.16 -37.66
N CYS A 757 -42.27 0.84 -37.45
CA CYS A 757 -42.12 -0.31 -38.41
C CYS A 757 -40.69 -0.62 -38.86
N ASP A 758 -40.30 -1.78 -38.71
CA ASP A 758 -40.44 -3.19 -38.98
C ASP A 758 -39.16 -3.86 -39.50
N ALA A 759 -38.81 -4.92 -38.87
CA ALA A 759 -38.55 -6.28 -39.34
C ALA A 759 -37.37 -6.62 -40.31
N LEU A 760 -36.81 -7.73 -39.96
CA LEU A 760 -36.19 -8.87 -40.66
C LEU A 760 -34.76 -9.10 -40.27
N ALA A 761 -34.45 -10.08 -39.48
CA ALA A 761 -34.37 -11.53 -39.68
C ALA A 761 -33.17 -12.00 -40.51
N THR A 762 -32.42 -12.85 -39.88
CA THR A 762 -31.77 -14.11 -40.29
C THR A 762 -30.28 -14.16 -40.59
N HIS A 763 -29.69 -15.13 -39.87
CA HIS A 763 -28.59 -16.04 -40.23
C HIS A 763 -27.16 -15.50 -40.33
N THR A 764 -26.29 -15.90 -39.55
CA THR A 764 -25.63 -17.19 -39.26
C THR A 764 -24.82 -17.08 -37.99
#